data_4cbd00dcc5216cc9046593136331d1f8
#
_entry.id   4cbd00dcc5216cc9046593136331d1f8
#
_cell.length_a   1.000
_cell.length_b   1.000
_cell.length_c   1.000
_cell.angle_alpha   90.00
_cell.angle_beta   90.00
_cell.angle_gamma   90.00
#
_symmetry.space_group_name_H-M   'P 1'
#
loop_
_entity.id
_entity.type
_entity.pdbx_description
1 polymer ?
#
loop_
_entity_poly.entity_id
_entity_poly.type
_entity_poly.pdbx_seq_one_letter_code
_entity_poly.pdbx_strand_id
1 'polypeptide(L)'
;MIKNELNQKLQLTCIVCALLSGTNYLHANGKWSDRHEKGIIPTVKKLTEEGIHINGTVRDSQGEPLSGVNIVIKGQTIGTTTDIDGNYFLEVPSRSSVLVFTYIGFEEQEIVVGNQININLNMHEISTGLNEVVVVGYGSQKRASIVGSITTIEPQVLSQGTTRALSNNLAGNVAGVIAVQRSGEPGADGSNFWIRGISSFQGAGTSPLVLVDGIERTLDDLNPAEIESFSVLKDASASAVYGVRGANGVILVQTKRGKLGKPTVNVHFEQSFTQPTKLPQYIGSAEYLTLLNEIAKDNGQQQSPYSQETIDHYINRTDPDLYPDVNWMDLITKDFAMNQRADITVNGGSDILRYAVVGSYYGEQGIFERDKSQSWNSGTHLNKFNLRSNVDINITKTTQLTVSVGGYLQEMNKMAISSDDAFSGAFETPPFIHPAYYKEDDNIYFPVVNQRVNPYVQVTQKGYATTSQSKIESLFALEQDLKFITPGLKIKGIFSFDRYSWSGVTRSKTPDLYQPATQRDENGNLILNISSYGQQFLSTSENNDWGNKATYVELNLNYERTFGKHQVEGLFLYNQRDYQQFEESYDIVPYRRMGIAGRASYTYDNRYIAEFNFGYNGSENFAKGYRFGFFPSVAIGYLLSEEKFMEPYKDTFSKIKFRGSFGLTGNDQLDGRRFAYQTTLGEDGTGYDWGTNGQYYHRNSRFEGDFGIPNLTWETVSKTNAGFELGLWNMIDFQVDYFFEHRYNIFMKRNNIPTSAGFRNTPWANYGKVNNQGIDLALNVNKQINKDLYVGFRGSFTYAQNKIIEQDEALGVMGTNRQRTGEKVNQLFGLVDEGLFTFDDFQKDANGDYLIAENGGYVVNKDIPTHTFGPVRPGDIKYKDVNGDGVVSSLDETAIGGTYNPQIVYGFGTNFRYKNLDFNIFFQGNGMTYGFKGGCSNKFTPGETMGAMGNILTNYQDRWTVENPSQDVYYPRLTWGKARIMSETLHGGWKT
;
A
#
# COMPACT_ATOMS: atom_id res chain seq x y z
N MET A 1 -30.04 23.72 -13.42
CA MET A 1 -29.03 22.86 -12.80
C MET A 1 -28.37 23.49 -11.60
N ILE A 2 -27.88 24.71 -11.66
CA ILE A 2 -27.19 25.38 -10.54
C ILE A 2 -28.04 25.51 -9.25
N LYS A 3 -29.36 25.60 -9.35
CA LYS A 3 -30.26 25.70 -8.19
C LYS A 3 -30.44 24.37 -7.44
N ASN A 4 -30.24 23.21 -8.09
CA ASN A 4 -30.35 21.91 -7.44
C ASN A 4 -29.05 21.50 -6.70
N GLU A 5 -27.89 21.86 -7.24
CA GLU A 5 -26.62 21.62 -6.54
C GLU A 5 -26.47 22.49 -5.28
N LEU A 6 -26.95 23.72 -5.35
CA LEU A 6 -26.93 24.62 -4.19
C LEU A 6 -27.87 24.11 -3.06
N ASN A 7 -29.03 23.54 -3.45
CA ASN A 7 -29.96 22.95 -2.47
C ASN A 7 -29.45 21.64 -1.86
N GLN A 8 -28.72 20.79 -2.62
CA GLN A 8 -28.11 19.60 -2.06
C GLN A 8 -26.93 19.94 -1.11
N LYS A 9 -26.10 20.90 -1.48
CA LYS A 9 -25.02 21.40 -0.59
C LYS A 9 -25.58 22.10 0.65
N LEU A 10 -26.70 22.85 0.54
CA LEU A 10 -27.36 23.43 1.71
C LEU A 10 -28.02 22.36 2.60
N GLN A 11 -28.61 21.32 2.04
CA GLN A 11 -29.18 20.21 2.83
C GLN A 11 -28.12 19.40 3.58
N LEU A 12 -26.96 19.14 2.97
CA LEU A 12 -25.84 18.50 3.68
C LEU A 12 -25.26 19.39 4.79
N THR A 13 -25.14 20.69 4.53
CA THR A 13 -24.67 21.65 5.55
C THR A 13 -25.67 21.79 6.70
N CYS A 14 -26.97 21.74 6.42
CA CYS A 14 -28.01 21.76 7.45
C CYS A 14 -28.05 20.48 8.31
N ILE A 15 -27.76 19.30 7.74
CA ILE A 15 -27.66 18.04 8.49
C ILE A 15 -26.46 18.06 9.44
N VAL A 16 -25.32 18.58 9.02
CA VAL A 16 -24.13 18.74 9.88
C VAL A 16 -24.36 19.79 10.96
N CYS A 17 -25.04 20.89 10.65
CA CYS A 17 -25.41 21.91 11.64
C CYS A 17 -26.53 21.44 12.61
N ALA A 18 -27.46 20.60 12.18
CA ALA A 18 -28.52 20.03 13.04
C ALA A 18 -27.97 18.98 14.04
N LEU A 19 -26.88 18.31 13.72
CA LEU A 19 -26.17 17.40 14.65
C LEU A 19 -25.33 18.16 15.68
N LEU A 20 -24.95 19.41 15.41
CA LEU A 20 -24.17 20.27 16.32
C LEU A 20 -25.03 21.20 17.18
N SER A 21 -26.33 21.38 16.88
CA SER A 21 -27.24 22.29 17.62
C SER A 21 -28.25 21.61 18.52
N GLY A 22 -28.09 20.33 18.82
CA GLY A 22 -29.00 19.51 19.62
C GLY A 22 -28.88 19.65 21.13
N THR A 23 -28.59 20.82 21.65
CA THR A 23 -28.82 21.12 23.10
C THR A 23 -29.46 22.47 23.27
N ASN A 24 -30.65 22.44 23.84
CA ASN A 24 -31.49 23.53 24.29
C ASN A 24 -32.62 23.92 23.32
N TYR A 25 -33.81 23.33 23.57
CA TYR A 25 -35.10 24.03 23.65
C TYR A 25 -36.19 23.01 24.00
N LEU A 26 -36.42 22.84 25.31
CA LEU A 26 -37.70 22.39 25.86
C LEU A 26 -38.11 23.42 26.91
N HIS A 27 -38.72 24.48 26.43
CA HIS A 27 -39.56 25.32 27.26
C HIS A 27 -41.01 24.88 27.00
N ALA A 28 -41.54 24.09 27.90
CA ALA A 28 -42.96 23.84 27.99
C ALA A 28 -43.63 24.98 28.80
N ASN A 29 -44.36 25.83 28.11
CA ASN A 29 -45.31 26.73 28.73
C ASN A 29 -46.51 25.93 29.25
N GLY A 30 -46.56 25.70 30.55
CA GLY A 30 -47.72 25.21 31.26
C GLY A 30 -48.02 26.17 32.43
N LYS A 31 -49.05 27.02 32.26
CA LYS A 31 -49.69 27.77 33.39
C LYS A 31 -50.31 26.79 34.36
N TRP A 32 -49.86 26.78 35.59
CA TRP A 32 -50.60 26.21 36.71
C TRP A 32 -50.83 27.28 37.78
N SER A 33 -52.04 27.40 38.16
CA SER A 33 -52.60 28.30 39.10
C SER A 33 -52.21 27.97 40.54
N ASP A 34 -52.07 29.05 41.35
CA ASP A 34 -51.90 29.08 42.79
C ASP A 34 -52.93 28.24 43.57
N ARG A 35 -52.44 27.38 44.46
CA ARG A 35 -53.12 26.97 45.68
C ARG A 35 -52.14 26.83 46.82
N HIS A 36 -52.26 27.70 47.77
CA HIS A 36 -51.59 27.63 49.06
C HIS A 36 -52.04 26.37 49.82
N GLU A 37 -51.09 25.57 50.27
CA GLU A 37 -51.25 24.78 51.51
C GLU A 37 -49.95 24.79 52.31
N LYS A 38 -50.02 25.14 53.55
CA LYS A 38 -48.93 25.18 54.52
C LYS A 38 -48.54 23.75 54.90
N GLY A 39 -47.36 23.37 54.62
CA GLY A 39 -46.75 22.13 55.13
C GLY A 39 -45.35 22.41 55.69
N ILE A 40 -45.17 21.99 56.92
CA ILE A 40 -43.99 22.16 57.77
C ILE A 40 -42.75 21.60 57.10
N ILE A 41 -41.75 22.45 56.88
CA ILE A 41 -40.40 22.01 56.39
C ILE A 41 -39.56 21.64 57.60
N PRO A 42 -39.02 20.43 57.72
CA PRO A 42 -37.92 20.19 58.64
C PRO A 42 -36.63 20.78 58.03
N THR A 43 -36.06 21.72 58.75
CA THR A 43 -34.77 22.32 58.43
C THR A 43 -33.66 21.26 58.44
N VAL A 44 -33.30 20.76 57.29
CA VAL A 44 -32.05 20.06 57.15
C VAL A 44 -30.91 21.09 57.12
N LYS A 45 -30.18 21.18 58.21
CA LYS A 45 -28.92 21.88 58.28
C LYS A 45 -27.99 21.39 57.26
N LYS A 46 -27.82 22.08 56.12
CA LYS A 46 -26.76 21.86 55.17
C LYS A 46 -25.48 22.28 55.85
N LEU A 47 -24.73 21.29 56.39
CA LEU A 47 -23.33 21.46 56.69
C LEU A 47 -22.62 21.74 55.39
N THR A 48 -22.32 22.97 55.06
CA THR A 48 -21.29 23.35 54.12
C THR A 48 -19.99 22.92 54.75
N GLU A 49 -19.46 21.74 54.34
CA GLU A 49 -18.06 21.43 54.50
C GLU A 49 -17.32 22.50 53.70
N GLU A 50 -16.56 23.35 54.38
CA GLU A 50 -15.62 24.26 53.73
C GLU A 50 -14.65 23.39 52.95
N GLY A 51 -14.55 23.59 51.62
CA GLY A 51 -13.63 22.85 50.74
C GLY A 51 -12.23 23.05 51.27
N ILE A 52 -11.44 21.97 51.22
CA ILE A 52 -10.04 21.97 51.66
C ILE A 52 -9.18 22.54 50.55
N HIS A 53 -8.53 23.66 50.81
CA HIS A 53 -7.63 24.31 49.86
C HIS A 53 -6.27 23.61 49.87
N ILE A 54 -5.86 23.03 48.73
CA ILE A 54 -4.59 22.40 48.54
C ILE A 54 -3.77 23.25 47.57
N ASN A 55 -2.51 23.47 47.89
CA ASN A 55 -1.51 24.10 47.07
C ASN A 55 -0.25 23.24 47.00
N GLY A 56 0.62 23.51 46.02
CA GLY A 56 1.86 22.82 45.87
C GLY A 56 2.62 23.16 44.60
N THR A 57 3.79 22.55 44.45
CA THR A 57 4.59 22.71 43.23
C THR A 57 4.83 21.37 42.61
N VAL A 58 4.78 21.31 41.25
CA VAL A 58 5.15 20.13 40.49
C VAL A 58 6.45 20.41 39.75
N ARG A 59 7.40 19.51 39.93
CA ARG A 59 8.74 19.60 39.35
C ARG A 59 9.11 18.30 38.63
N ASP A 60 10.10 18.34 37.76
CA ASP A 60 10.69 17.15 37.17
C ASP A 60 11.71 16.48 38.11
N SER A 61 12.32 15.39 37.65
CA SER A 61 13.36 14.65 38.39
C SER A 61 14.67 15.45 38.62
N GLN A 62 14.85 16.56 37.87
CA GLN A 62 16.02 17.45 38.01
C GLN A 62 15.70 18.68 38.89
N GLY A 63 14.48 18.77 39.39
CA GLY A 63 14.00 19.85 40.25
C GLY A 63 13.51 21.09 39.51
N GLU A 64 13.34 21.02 38.18
CA GLU A 64 12.80 22.10 37.35
C GLU A 64 11.25 22.16 37.42
N PRO A 65 10.64 23.34 37.50
CA PRO A 65 9.19 23.44 37.56
C PRO A 65 8.51 23.02 36.26
N LEU A 66 7.44 22.24 36.38
CA LEU A 66 6.64 21.77 35.24
C LEU A 66 5.37 22.64 35.11
N SER A 67 5.29 23.43 34.04
CA SER A 67 4.12 24.27 33.72
C SER A 67 3.11 23.47 32.88
N GLY A 68 1.80 23.61 33.20
CA GLY A 68 0.73 22.97 32.45
C GLY A 68 0.45 21.51 32.85
N VAL A 69 0.99 21.04 33.98
CA VAL A 69 0.63 19.72 34.54
C VAL A 69 -0.86 19.74 34.90
N ASN A 70 -1.62 18.81 34.37
CA ASN A 70 -3.05 18.68 34.68
C ASN A 70 -3.23 17.90 35.99
N ILE A 71 -3.94 18.49 36.95
CA ILE A 71 -4.18 17.92 38.27
C ILE A 71 -5.70 17.77 38.45
N VAL A 72 -6.19 16.56 38.58
CA VAL A 72 -7.64 16.26 38.65
C VAL A 72 -7.91 15.41 39.87
N ILE A 73 -9.05 15.64 40.53
CA ILE A 73 -9.52 14.79 41.62
C ILE A 73 -10.03 13.47 40.98
N LYS A 74 -9.49 12.33 41.40
CA LYS A 74 -9.84 11.02 40.84
C LYS A 74 -11.35 10.78 40.91
N GLY A 75 -11.95 10.49 39.74
CA GLY A 75 -13.40 10.24 39.62
C GLY A 75 -14.26 11.51 39.64
N GLN A 76 -13.68 12.70 39.52
CA GLN A 76 -14.41 13.98 39.45
C GLN A 76 -13.94 14.83 38.26
N THR A 77 -14.76 15.81 37.86
CA THR A 77 -14.42 16.78 36.81
C THR A 77 -13.74 18.02 37.36
N ILE A 78 -13.38 18.02 38.65
CA ILE A 78 -12.74 19.14 39.35
C ILE A 78 -11.22 18.98 39.23
N GLY A 79 -10.56 19.99 38.68
CA GLY A 79 -9.11 19.97 38.48
C GLY A 79 -8.55 21.35 38.22
N THR A 80 -7.22 21.45 38.15
CA THR A 80 -6.46 22.66 37.87
C THR A 80 -5.24 22.31 37.04
N THR A 81 -4.49 23.32 36.57
CA THR A 81 -3.20 23.13 35.91
C THR A 81 -2.13 23.94 36.61
N THR A 82 -0.88 23.49 36.55
CA THR A 82 0.26 24.24 37.10
C THR A 82 0.54 25.51 36.27
N ASP A 83 0.93 26.59 36.99
CA ASP A 83 1.43 27.81 36.35
C ASP A 83 2.85 27.68 35.82
N ILE A 84 3.44 28.81 35.34
CA ILE A 84 4.78 28.83 34.75
C ILE A 84 5.89 28.44 35.72
N ASP A 85 5.66 28.65 37.03
CA ASP A 85 6.60 28.28 38.08
C ASP A 85 6.30 26.89 38.68
N GLY A 86 5.40 26.13 38.04
CA GLY A 86 4.99 24.82 38.48
C GLY A 86 4.02 24.80 39.66
N ASN A 87 3.52 25.95 40.12
CA ASN A 87 2.62 26.00 41.26
C ASN A 87 1.16 25.73 40.85
N TYR A 88 0.40 25.15 41.75
CA TYR A 88 -1.02 24.89 41.56
C TYR A 88 -1.83 25.18 42.83
N PHE A 89 -3.09 25.44 42.63
CA PHE A 89 -4.09 25.58 43.66
C PHE A 89 -5.34 24.81 43.26
N LEU A 90 -5.87 23.99 44.18
CA LEU A 90 -7.06 23.19 43.96
C LEU A 90 -7.88 23.07 45.26
N GLU A 91 -9.18 23.26 45.15
CA GLU A 91 -10.13 23.01 46.24
C GLU A 91 -10.65 21.57 46.14
N VAL A 92 -10.50 20.79 47.21
CA VAL A 92 -10.92 19.40 47.25
C VAL A 92 -12.04 19.17 48.27
N PRO A 93 -13.02 18.31 48.01
CA PRO A 93 -14.19 18.11 48.85
C PRO A 93 -13.90 17.33 50.15
N SER A 94 -12.83 16.54 50.20
CA SER A 94 -12.49 15.75 51.39
C SER A 94 -11.01 15.40 51.49
N ARG A 95 -10.55 15.02 52.69
CA ARG A 95 -9.17 14.53 52.95
C ARG A 95 -8.91 13.16 52.30
N SER A 96 -9.96 12.42 51.96
CA SER A 96 -9.84 11.14 51.25
C SER A 96 -9.75 11.30 49.74
N SER A 97 -9.81 12.53 49.19
CA SER A 97 -9.65 12.81 47.79
C SER A 97 -8.26 12.39 47.31
N VAL A 98 -8.20 11.78 46.13
CA VAL A 98 -6.97 11.39 45.44
C VAL A 98 -6.72 12.36 44.29
N LEU A 99 -5.58 13.03 44.27
CA LEU A 99 -5.15 13.89 43.18
C LEU A 99 -4.41 13.05 42.17
N VAL A 100 -4.77 13.18 40.87
CA VAL A 100 -4.12 12.55 39.75
C VAL A 100 -3.37 13.63 38.96
N PHE A 101 -2.06 13.47 38.86
CA PHE A 101 -1.16 14.38 38.15
C PHE A 101 -0.81 13.77 36.81
N THR A 102 -1.13 14.47 35.72
CA THR A 102 -0.84 14.02 34.37
C THR A 102 -0.15 15.13 33.57
N TYR A 103 0.94 14.77 32.91
CA TYR A 103 1.69 15.66 32.03
C TYR A 103 2.28 14.89 30.84
N ILE A 104 2.31 15.51 29.66
CA ILE A 104 2.83 14.86 28.46
C ILE A 104 4.31 14.55 28.65
N GLY A 105 4.68 13.25 28.50
CA GLY A 105 6.06 12.80 28.69
C GLY A 105 6.41 12.40 30.11
N PHE A 106 5.47 12.42 31.07
CA PHE A 106 5.69 12.06 32.45
C PHE A 106 4.71 10.98 32.92
N GLU A 107 5.16 10.14 33.89
CA GLU A 107 4.33 9.10 34.48
C GLU A 107 3.17 9.73 35.29
N GLU A 108 1.96 9.19 35.11
CA GLU A 108 0.81 9.56 35.91
C GLU A 108 1.07 9.20 37.36
N GLN A 109 0.86 10.16 38.29
CA GLN A 109 1.04 9.93 39.73
C GLN A 109 -0.24 10.26 40.48
N GLU A 110 -0.57 9.42 41.46
CA GLU A 110 -1.73 9.56 42.32
C GLU A 110 -1.32 9.85 43.75
N ILE A 111 -1.86 10.91 44.36
CA ILE A 111 -1.56 11.25 45.75
C ILE A 111 -2.86 11.42 46.51
N VAL A 112 -2.96 10.73 47.66
CA VAL A 112 -4.10 10.95 48.60
C VAL A 112 -3.82 12.24 49.41
N VAL A 113 -4.76 13.13 49.42
CA VAL A 113 -4.64 14.44 50.12
C VAL A 113 -4.30 14.26 51.60
N GLY A 114 -5.03 13.44 52.34
CA GLY A 114 -4.77 13.16 53.77
C GLY A 114 -4.84 14.43 54.63
N ASN A 115 -3.82 14.65 55.43
CA ASN A 115 -3.70 15.85 56.28
C ASN A 115 -2.82 16.95 55.65
N GLN A 116 -2.38 16.76 54.42
CA GLN A 116 -1.49 17.72 53.72
C GLN A 116 -2.32 18.84 53.10
N ILE A 117 -1.91 20.06 53.28
CA ILE A 117 -2.46 21.25 52.60
C ILE A 117 -1.48 21.78 51.54
N ASN A 118 -0.20 21.33 51.60
CA ASN A 118 0.82 21.65 50.62
C ASN A 118 1.38 20.30 50.09
N ILE A 119 1.14 20.00 48.80
CA ILE A 119 1.53 18.75 48.18
C ILE A 119 2.47 19.07 47.01
N ASN A 120 3.77 18.94 47.27
CA ASN A 120 4.80 19.09 46.25
C ASN A 120 5.12 17.73 45.64
N LEU A 121 5.24 17.67 44.29
CA LEU A 121 5.44 16.46 43.55
C LEU A 121 6.62 16.58 42.57
N ASN A 122 7.49 15.60 42.57
CA ASN A 122 8.42 15.43 41.46
C ASN A 122 7.88 14.36 40.51
N MET A 123 7.57 14.75 39.29
CA MET A 123 7.13 13.82 38.25
C MET A 123 8.35 13.16 37.60
N HIS A 124 8.24 11.88 37.33
CA HIS A 124 9.25 11.13 36.61
C HIS A 124 8.89 11.14 35.13
N GLU A 125 9.87 11.46 34.28
CA GLU A 125 9.70 11.32 32.83
C GLU A 125 9.34 9.88 32.50
N ILE A 126 8.40 9.70 31.59
CA ILE A 126 8.12 8.39 31.01
C ILE A 126 9.40 8.01 30.27
N SER A 127 10.25 7.21 30.94
CA SER A 127 11.21 6.44 30.15
C SER A 127 10.38 5.66 29.14
N THR A 128 10.70 5.74 27.84
CA THR A 128 10.16 4.88 26.77
C THR A 128 10.51 3.45 27.16
N GLY A 129 9.90 2.94 28.20
CA GLY A 129 10.39 1.86 28.99
C GLY A 129 9.40 0.71 29.06
N LEU A 130 9.84 -0.30 29.67
CA LEU A 130 9.32 -1.64 29.92
C LEU A 130 7.83 -1.72 30.35
N ASN A 131 7.22 -0.61 30.78
CA ASN A 131 5.81 -0.55 31.22
C ASN A 131 4.83 -0.11 30.13
N GLU A 132 5.31 0.28 28.94
CA GLU A 132 4.45 0.59 27.79
C GLU A 132 3.60 -0.62 27.44
N VAL A 133 2.30 -0.42 27.29
CA VAL A 133 1.34 -1.46 26.89
C VAL A 133 1.20 -1.43 25.38
N VAL A 134 1.56 -2.53 24.74
CA VAL A 134 1.46 -2.74 23.29
C VAL A 134 0.31 -3.68 23.00
N VAL A 135 -0.43 -3.38 21.96
CA VAL A 135 -1.47 -4.29 21.48
C VAL A 135 -0.83 -5.48 20.78
N VAL A 136 -1.15 -6.63 21.30
CA VAL A 136 -0.72 -7.92 20.77
C VAL A 136 -1.95 -8.80 20.59
N GLY A 137 -1.94 -9.67 19.61
CA GLY A 137 -3.01 -10.58 19.24
C GLY A 137 -4.15 -10.71 20.24
N TYR A 138 -5.30 -10.12 19.96
CA TYR A 138 -6.53 -10.17 20.76
C TYR A 138 -6.43 -9.68 22.22
N GLY A 139 -5.41 -8.89 22.53
CA GLY A 139 -5.20 -8.30 23.85
C GLY A 139 -4.10 -7.25 23.85
N SER A 140 -3.72 -6.81 25.03
CA SER A 140 -2.59 -5.91 25.22
C SER A 140 -1.61 -6.54 26.21
N GLN A 141 -0.31 -6.38 25.95
CA GLN A 141 0.76 -6.86 26.84
C GLN A 141 1.73 -5.72 27.15
N LYS A 142 2.39 -5.79 28.29
CA LYS A 142 3.50 -4.90 28.57
C LYS A 142 4.64 -5.15 27.58
N ARG A 143 5.24 -4.11 27.04
CA ARG A 143 6.36 -4.21 26.08
C ARG A 143 7.49 -5.10 26.59
N ALA A 144 7.74 -5.08 27.89
CA ALA A 144 8.71 -5.94 28.54
C ALA A 144 8.42 -7.44 28.38
N SER A 145 7.13 -7.86 28.48
CA SER A 145 6.72 -9.26 28.42
C SER A 145 6.56 -9.81 26.99
N ILE A 146 6.58 -8.97 25.98
CA ILE A 146 6.44 -9.40 24.57
C ILE A 146 7.69 -10.17 24.13
N VAL A 147 7.54 -11.41 23.71
CA VAL A 147 8.64 -12.27 23.20
C VAL A 147 8.59 -12.42 21.68
N GLY A 148 7.47 -12.13 21.05
CA GLY A 148 7.33 -12.11 19.60
C GLY A 148 8.03 -10.93 18.93
N SER A 149 8.38 -11.06 17.64
CA SER A 149 8.93 -9.97 16.85
C SER A 149 7.81 -9.01 16.42
N ILE A 150 7.70 -7.89 17.17
CA ILE A 150 6.68 -6.85 16.94
C ILE A 150 7.37 -5.51 16.72
N THR A 151 6.95 -4.78 15.69
CA THR A 151 7.35 -3.38 15.47
C THR A 151 6.13 -2.49 15.66
N THR A 152 6.21 -1.54 16.58
CA THR A 152 5.15 -0.53 16.81
C THR A 152 5.61 0.81 16.22
N ILE A 153 4.69 1.55 15.63
CA ILE A 153 4.95 2.87 15.05
C ILE A 153 4.01 3.88 15.71
N GLU A 154 4.55 5.03 16.02
CA GLU A 154 3.75 6.16 16.47
C GLU A 154 2.84 6.67 15.34
N PRO A 155 1.55 6.93 15.60
CA PRO A 155 0.60 7.38 14.57
C PRO A 155 1.03 8.66 13.85
N GLN A 156 1.75 9.55 14.53
CA GLN A 156 2.30 10.79 13.96
C GLN A 156 3.25 10.53 12.80
N VAL A 157 3.98 9.42 12.83
CA VAL A 157 4.87 9.00 11.73
C VAL A 157 4.07 8.65 10.48
N LEU A 158 2.91 8.02 10.66
CA LEU A 158 2.03 7.64 9.55
C LEU A 158 1.30 8.85 8.92
N SER A 159 1.20 9.96 9.64
CA SER A 159 0.59 11.19 9.14
C SER A 159 1.57 12.14 8.45
N GLN A 160 2.88 11.83 8.43
CA GLN A 160 3.91 12.69 7.84
C GLN A 160 3.90 12.68 6.29
N GLY A 161 3.27 11.70 5.66
CA GLY A 161 3.10 11.66 4.22
C GLY A 161 1.86 12.43 3.77
N THR A 162 1.97 13.11 2.64
CA THR A 162 0.85 13.86 2.04
C THR A 162 -0.07 12.99 1.19
N THR A 163 0.22 11.69 1.07
CA THR A 163 -0.55 10.74 0.26
C THR A 163 -1.84 10.30 0.94
N ARG A 164 -2.84 9.95 0.13
CA ARG A 164 -4.11 9.40 0.59
C ARG A 164 -3.93 8.02 1.23
N ALA A 165 -3.19 7.15 0.55
CA ALA A 165 -3.03 5.76 0.95
C ALA A 165 -2.02 5.62 2.10
N LEU A 166 -2.48 5.06 3.22
CA LEU A 166 -1.67 4.86 4.42
C LEU A 166 -0.50 3.89 4.18
N SER A 167 -0.68 2.93 3.27
CA SER A 167 0.34 1.94 2.88
C SER A 167 1.62 2.59 2.31
N ASN A 168 1.53 3.80 1.72
CA ASN A 168 2.69 4.52 1.18
C ASN A 168 3.67 4.96 2.28
N ASN A 169 3.18 5.14 3.51
CA ASN A 169 4.00 5.56 4.64
C ASN A 169 4.68 4.40 5.38
N LEU A 170 4.55 3.15 4.89
CA LEU A 170 5.16 1.99 5.54
C LEU A 170 6.62 1.79 5.15
N ALA A 171 6.98 2.08 3.90
CA ALA A 171 8.33 1.88 3.39
C ALA A 171 9.36 2.72 4.18
N GLY A 172 10.42 2.08 4.66
CA GLY A 172 11.47 2.75 5.43
C GLY A 172 11.08 3.24 6.83
N ASN A 173 9.78 3.33 7.15
CA ASN A 173 9.30 3.68 8.49
C ASN A 173 9.15 2.45 9.41
N VAL A 174 8.96 1.26 8.83
CA VAL A 174 8.66 0.03 9.55
C VAL A 174 9.72 -1.02 9.27
N ALA A 175 10.53 -1.35 10.24
CA ALA A 175 11.50 -2.45 10.13
C ALA A 175 10.77 -3.78 9.90
N GLY A 176 11.15 -4.52 8.86
CA GLY A 176 10.52 -5.76 8.44
C GLY A 176 9.41 -5.60 7.40
N VAL A 177 9.07 -4.39 6.97
CA VAL A 177 8.08 -4.16 5.91
C VAL A 177 8.76 -3.67 4.64
N ILE A 178 8.49 -4.37 3.56
CA ILE A 178 8.85 -3.98 2.19
C ILE A 178 7.58 -3.46 1.53
N ALA A 179 7.55 -2.19 1.14
CA ALA A 179 6.41 -1.58 0.47
C ALA A 179 6.87 -0.88 -0.82
N VAL A 180 6.07 -1.00 -1.87
CA VAL A 180 6.36 -0.45 -3.20
C VAL A 180 5.11 0.22 -3.76
N GLN A 181 5.19 1.52 -3.92
CA GLN A 181 4.18 2.31 -4.64
C GLN A 181 4.48 2.23 -6.14
N ARG A 182 3.55 1.69 -6.92
CA ARG A 182 3.71 1.51 -8.37
C ARG A 182 2.98 2.56 -9.20
N SER A 183 2.06 3.29 -8.61
CA SER A 183 1.27 4.34 -9.26
C SER A 183 1.12 5.53 -8.31
N GLY A 184 1.09 6.74 -8.87
CA GLY A 184 0.71 7.97 -8.18
C GLY A 184 -0.66 8.48 -8.65
N GLU A 185 -1.43 7.69 -9.41
CA GLU A 185 -2.76 8.07 -9.89
C GLU A 185 -3.74 8.22 -8.73
N PRO A 186 -4.49 9.35 -8.66
CA PRO A 186 -5.50 9.52 -7.64
C PRO A 186 -6.46 8.34 -7.55
N GLY A 187 -6.61 7.78 -6.34
CA GLY A 187 -7.46 6.62 -6.10
C GLY A 187 -6.83 5.25 -6.39
N ALA A 188 -5.66 5.19 -7.04
CA ALA A 188 -4.88 3.99 -7.33
C ALA A 188 -3.42 4.07 -6.84
N ASP A 189 -3.17 4.94 -5.86
CA ASP A 189 -1.85 5.28 -5.32
C ASP A 189 -1.37 4.38 -4.17
N GLY A 190 -2.13 3.36 -3.77
CA GLY A 190 -1.76 2.45 -2.68
C GLY A 190 -0.52 1.60 -2.99
N SER A 191 0.31 1.37 -1.97
CA SER A 191 1.48 0.51 -2.07
C SER A 191 1.12 -0.97 -1.90
N ASN A 192 1.76 -1.81 -2.72
CA ASN A 192 1.87 -3.23 -2.41
C ASN A 192 2.91 -3.41 -1.31
N PHE A 193 2.59 -4.17 -0.26
CA PHE A 193 3.50 -4.37 0.85
C PHE A 193 3.54 -5.81 1.35
N TRP A 194 4.70 -6.20 1.84
CA TRP A 194 5.00 -7.54 2.35
C TRP A 194 5.76 -7.42 3.67
N ILE A 195 5.53 -8.36 4.57
CA ILE A 195 6.32 -8.48 5.79
C ILE A 195 7.43 -9.50 5.53
N ARG A 196 8.70 -9.04 5.65
CA ARG A 196 9.90 -9.84 5.40
C ARG A 196 10.01 -10.41 3.98
N GLY A 197 9.41 -9.73 2.99
CA GLY A 197 9.51 -10.08 1.58
C GLY A 197 8.49 -11.13 1.11
N ILE A 198 8.73 -11.64 -0.10
CA ILE A 198 7.86 -12.62 -0.76
C ILE A 198 8.45 -14.01 -0.55
N SER A 199 7.64 -14.95 -0.10
CA SER A 199 8.06 -16.34 0.13
C SER A 199 7.11 -17.38 -0.45
N SER A 200 6.19 -16.99 -1.36
CA SER A 200 5.27 -17.89 -2.08
C SER A 200 5.23 -17.56 -3.56
N PHE A 201 4.82 -18.53 -4.38
CA PHE A 201 4.57 -18.33 -5.82
C PHE A 201 3.23 -17.65 -6.12
N GLN A 202 2.35 -17.55 -5.14
CA GLN A 202 1.01 -17.00 -5.29
C GLN A 202 1.06 -15.46 -5.21
N GLY A 203 0.67 -14.76 -6.27
CA GLY A 203 0.69 -13.31 -6.32
C GLY A 203 -0.19 -12.66 -5.24
N ALA A 204 -1.49 -12.90 -5.27
CA ALA A 204 -2.45 -12.36 -4.30
C ALA A 204 -2.34 -12.98 -2.90
N GLY A 205 -1.84 -14.21 -2.80
CA GLY A 205 -1.70 -14.95 -1.54
C GLY A 205 -0.53 -14.51 -0.65
N THR A 206 0.25 -13.50 -1.05
CA THR A 206 1.44 -13.04 -0.30
C THR A 206 1.18 -11.82 0.58
N SER A 207 0.03 -11.18 0.47
CA SER A 207 -0.31 -9.99 1.25
C SER A 207 -0.50 -10.28 2.74
N PRO A 208 -0.01 -9.41 3.64
CA PRO A 208 -0.26 -9.53 5.08
C PRO A 208 -1.74 -9.38 5.44
N LEU A 209 -2.12 -9.94 6.58
CA LEU A 209 -3.44 -9.72 7.17
C LEU A 209 -3.47 -8.35 7.85
N VAL A 210 -4.43 -7.51 7.51
CA VAL A 210 -4.65 -6.23 8.19
C VAL A 210 -5.90 -6.33 9.06
N LEU A 211 -5.75 -6.03 10.35
CA LEU A 211 -6.82 -6.03 11.33
C LEU A 211 -7.00 -4.62 11.92
N VAL A 212 -8.18 -4.07 11.74
CA VAL A 212 -8.60 -2.80 12.33
C VAL A 212 -9.57 -3.10 13.47
N ASP A 213 -9.18 -2.78 14.70
CA ASP A 213 -9.90 -3.15 15.92
C ASP A 213 -10.23 -4.65 16.03
N GLY A 214 -9.35 -5.51 15.48
CA GLY A 214 -9.50 -6.97 15.45
C GLY A 214 -10.27 -7.52 14.24
N ILE A 215 -10.81 -6.69 13.37
CA ILE A 215 -11.59 -7.09 12.19
C ILE A 215 -10.72 -6.93 10.93
N GLU A 216 -10.77 -7.93 10.04
CA GLU A 216 -10.06 -7.90 8.75
C GLU A 216 -10.65 -6.82 7.84
N ARG A 217 -9.84 -5.77 7.57
CA ARG A 217 -10.21 -4.58 6.78
C ARG A 217 -9.02 -4.11 5.93
N THR A 218 -9.28 -3.21 4.99
CA THR A 218 -8.26 -2.62 4.12
C THR A 218 -7.58 -1.45 4.83
N LEU A 219 -6.23 -1.39 4.77
CA LEU A 219 -5.45 -0.35 5.42
C LEU A 219 -5.71 1.05 4.83
N ASP A 220 -5.79 1.15 3.51
CA ASP A 220 -5.93 2.42 2.78
C ASP A 220 -7.35 3.03 2.84
N ASP A 221 -8.29 2.32 3.48
CA ASP A 221 -9.61 2.89 3.79
C ASP A 221 -9.56 3.87 4.97
N LEU A 222 -8.56 3.73 5.86
CA LEU A 222 -8.40 4.53 7.06
C LEU A 222 -7.79 5.91 6.77
N ASN A 223 -8.18 6.89 7.58
CA ASN A 223 -7.45 8.15 7.70
C ASN A 223 -6.43 8.04 8.85
N PRO A 224 -5.20 8.57 8.73
CA PRO A 224 -4.22 8.60 9.82
C PRO A 224 -4.77 9.20 11.13
N ALA A 225 -5.66 10.20 11.02
CA ALA A 225 -6.29 10.83 12.18
C ALA A 225 -7.17 9.88 13.02
N GLU A 226 -7.63 8.76 12.44
CA GLU A 226 -8.42 7.73 13.14
C GLU A 226 -7.58 6.82 14.03
N ILE A 227 -6.24 6.74 13.81
CA ILE A 227 -5.35 5.73 14.38
C ILE A 227 -4.83 6.15 15.76
N GLU A 228 -4.90 5.25 16.72
CA GLU A 228 -4.30 5.37 18.06
C GLU A 228 -2.99 4.57 18.14
N SER A 229 -2.93 3.36 17.54
CA SER A 229 -1.72 2.55 17.50
C SER A 229 -1.63 1.71 16.24
N PHE A 230 -0.40 1.44 15.82
CA PHE A 230 -0.08 0.62 14.65
C PHE A 230 1.05 -0.34 15.00
N SER A 231 0.82 -1.64 14.83
CA SER A 231 1.79 -2.70 15.16
C SER A 231 1.88 -3.73 14.04
N VAL A 232 3.09 -4.19 13.77
CA VAL A 232 3.37 -5.23 12.77
C VAL A 232 3.92 -6.47 13.46
N LEU A 233 3.21 -7.59 13.33
CA LEU A 233 3.55 -8.91 13.86
C LEU A 233 4.26 -9.70 12.78
N LYS A 234 5.52 -10.05 13.02
CA LYS A 234 6.40 -10.58 11.96
C LYS A 234 6.68 -12.07 12.09
N ASP A 235 6.67 -12.62 13.29
CA ASP A 235 7.01 -14.02 13.56
C ASP A 235 5.79 -14.91 13.87
N ALA A 236 6.02 -16.19 14.03
CA ALA A 236 4.96 -17.16 14.29
C ALA A 236 4.32 -16.97 15.67
N SER A 237 5.09 -16.61 16.71
CA SER A 237 4.54 -16.48 18.06
C SER A 237 3.53 -15.34 18.14
N ALA A 238 3.85 -14.21 17.51
CA ALA A 238 2.93 -13.08 17.45
C ALA A 238 1.72 -13.32 16.52
N SER A 239 1.87 -14.11 15.46
CA SER A 239 0.85 -14.28 14.41
C SER A 239 0.05 -15.59 14.47
N ALA A 240 0.49 -16.63 15.20
CA ALA A 240 -0.19 -17.95 15.25
C ALA A 240 -1.64 -17.90 15.77
N VAL A 241 -1.94 -17.00 16.72
CA VAL A 241 -3.30 -16.80 17.22
C VAL A 241 -4.28 -16.29 16.16
N TYR A 242 -3.79 -15.69 15.07
CA TYR A 242 -4.58 -15.28 13.90
C TYR A 242 -4.71 -16.37 12.83
N GLY A 243 -4.07 -17.51 13.05
CA GLY A 243 -4.21 -18.78 12.32
C GLY A 243 -3.97 -18.65 10.82
N VAL A 244 -5.03 -18.89 10.06
CA VAL A 244 -5.09 -19.06 8.61
C VAL A 244 -4.38 -17.97 7.78
N ARG A 245 -4.34 -16.74 8.26
CA ARG A 245 -3.83 -15.57 7.52
C ARG A 245 -2.52 -15.04 8.10
N GLY A 246 -2.07 -15.61 9.23
CA GLY A 246 -0.82 -15.21 9.90
C GLY A 246 0.46 -15.58 9.15
N ALA A 247 0.37 -16.41 8.10
CA ALA A 247 1.53 -16.87 7.34
C ALA A 247 2.38 -15.74 6.75
N ASN A 248 1.74 -14.67 6.26
CA ASN A 248 2.40 -13.53 5.65
C ASN A 248 2.63 -12.37 6.64
N GLY A 249 2.44 -12.62 7.96
CA GLY A 249 2.46 -11.60 9.00
C GLY A 249 1.13 -10.85 9.14
N VAL A 250 1.03 -10.05 10.21
CA VAL A 250 -0.22 -9.36 10.57
C VAL A 250 0.08 -7.90 10.90
N ILE A 251 -0.76 -7.01 10.41
CA ILE A 251 -0.79 -5.60 10.78
C ILE A 251 -1.99 -5.37 11.69
N LEU A 252 -1.74 -4.84 12.87
CA LEU A 252 -2.76 -4.46 13.84
C LEU A 252 -2.88 -2.95 13.88
N VAL A 253 -4.08 -2.46 13.63
CA VAL A 253 -4.43 -1.05 13.76
C VAL A 253 -5.51 -0.91 14.82
N GLN A 254 -5.26 -0.06 15.80
CA GLN A 254 -6.31 0.36 16.74
C GLN A 254 -6.74 1.78 16.40
N THR A 255 -8.05 1.99 16.42
CA THR A 255 -8.64 3.30 16.24
C THR A 255 -8.77 4.03 17.57
N LYS A 256 -8.76 5.36 17.53
CA LYS A 256 -8.83 6.23 18.70
C LYS A 256 -10.03 5.92 19.58
N ARG A 257 -9.82 5.85 20.88
CA ARG A 257 -10.84 5.61 21.91
C ARG A 257 -11.08 6.85 22.75
N GLY A 258 -12.26 6.92 23.37
CA GLY A 258 -12.62 7.98 24.28
C GLY A 258 -11.74 8.03 25.54
N LYS A 259 -11.31 9.23 25.95
CA LYS A 259 -10.53 9.47 27.17
C LYS A 259 -11.39 10.11 28.23
N LEU A 260 -11.10 9.84 29.51
CA LEU A 260 -11.76 10.53 30.63
C LEU A 260 -11.36 12.00 30.59
N GLY A 261 -12.34 12.87 30.81
CA GLY A 261 -12.13 14.31 30.91
C GLY A 261 -13.07 15.14 30.03
N LYS A 262 -12.85 16.46 30.07
CA LYS A 262 -13.61 17.39 29.22
C LYS A 262 -13.39 17.12 27.75
N PRO A 263 -14.37 17.37 26.87
CA PRO A 263 -14.19 17.24 25.44
C PRO A 263 -13.00 18.06 24.94
N THR A 264 -12.10 17.39 24.18
CA THR A 264 -11.02 18.05 23.44
C THR A 264 -11.36 18.01 21.96
N VAL A 265 -11.14 19.12 21.27
CA VAL A 265 -11.36 19.24 19.83
C VAL A 265 -10.04 19.59 19.18
N ASN A 266 -9.59 18.73 18.27
CA ASN A 266 -8.41 18.97 17.44
C ASN A 266 -8.86 19.13 15.98
N VAL A 267 -8.40 20.19 15.35
CA VAL A 267 -8.64 20.45 13.92
C VAL A 267 -7.28 20.52 13.24
N HIS A 268 -7.16 19.77 12.16
CA HIS A 268 -5.96 19.77 11.32
C HIS A 268 -6.37 20.11 9.89
N PHE A 269 -5.62 20.98 9.26
CA PHE A 269 -5.78 21.32 7.85
C PHE A 269 -4.42 21.28 7.16
N GLU A 270 -4.38 20.64 6.00
CA GLU A 270 -3.17 20.49 5.19
C GLU A 270 -3.48 20.82 3.73
N GLN A 271 -2.63 21.63 3.11
CA GLN A 271 -2.62 21.90 1.69
C GLN A 271 -1.31 21.40 1.10
N SER A 272 -1.39 20.53 0.11
CA SER A 272 -0.23 19.95 -0.56
C SER A 272 -0.23 20.29 -2.05
N PHE A 273 0.98 20.37 -2.61
CA PHE A 273 1.22 20.48 -4.04
C PHE A 273 2.02 19.27 -4.47
N THR A 274 1.53 18.56 -5.47
CA THR A 274 2.16 17.38 -6.02
C THR A 274 2.57 17.62 -7.46
N GLN A 275 3.72 17.10 -7.86
CA GLN A 275 4.22 17.16 -9.23
C GLN A 275 4.85 15.81 -9.58
N PRO A 276 4.89 15.43 -10.87
CA PRO A 276 5.66 14.29 -11.32
C PRO A 276 7.13 14.44 -10.92
N THR A 277 7.72 13.42 -10.31
CA THR A 277 9.15 13.43 -9.95
C THR A 277 10.05 13.41 -11.17
N LYS A 278 9.59 12.81 -12.26
CA LYS A 278 10.27 12.76 -13.56
C LYS A 278 9.26 12.50 -14.67
N LEU A 279 9.31 13.30 -15.70
CA LEU A 279 8.66 13.05 -16.99
C LEU A 279 9.73 12.73 -18.03
N PRO A 280 9.46 11.82 -18.98
CA PRO A 280 10.37 11.57 -20.08
C PRO A 280 10.48 12.83 -20.95
N GLN A 281 11.71 13.16 -21.36
CA GLN A 281 11.98 14.27 -22.25
C GLN A 281 12.28 13.73 -23.64
N TYR A 282 11.62 14.29 -24.63
CA TYR A 282 11.70 13.85 -26.03
C TYR A 282 12.35 14.93 -26.89
N ILE A 283 12.96 14.49 -28.00
CA ILE A 283 13.53 15.38 -29.00
C ILE A 283 12.43 16.06 -29.82
N GLY A 284 12.74 17.23 -30.38
CA GLY A 284 11.84 17.96 -31.26
C GLY A 284 11.83 17.40 -32.69
N SER A 285 10.93 17.95 -33.48
CA SER A 285 10.62 17.47 -34.84
C SER A 285 11.81 17.49 -35.79
N ALA A 286 12.57 18.60 -35.85
CA ALA A 286 13.73 18.72 -36.72
C ALA A 286 14.85 17.73 -36.39
N GLU A 287 15.14 17.55 -35.08
CA GLU A 287 16.13 16.60 -34.60
C GLU A 287 15.67 15.15 -34.87
N TYR A 288 14.38 14.90 -34.72
CA TYR A 288 13.78 13.59 -35.01
C TYR A 288 13.96 13.21 -36.49
N LEU A 289 13.62 14.10 -37.42
CA LEU A 289 13.75 13.85 -38.85
C LEU A 289 15.23 13.68 -39.29
N THR A 290 16.11 14.48 -38.72
CA THR A 290 17.57 14.35 -38.91
C THR A 290 18.05 12.95 -38.48
N LEU A 291 17.64 12.50 -37.30
CA LEU A 291 17.99 11.18 -36.79
C LEU A 291 17.46 10.05 -37.69
N LEU A 292 16.26 10.21 -38.24
CA LEU A 292 15.71 9.22 -39.19
C LEU A 292 16.57 9.10 -40.45
N ASN A 293 17.08 10.22 -40.93
CA ASN A 293 18.01 10.23 -42.07
C ASN A 293 19.34 9.53 -41.75
N GLU A 294 19.87 9.75 -40.53
CA GLU A 294 21.07 9.07 -40.05
C GLU A 294 20.85 7.56 -39.93
N ILE A 295 19.75 7.13 -39.29
CA ILE A 295 19.39 5.71 -39.16
C ILE A 295 19.23 5.06 -40.54
N ALA A 296 18.59 5.73 -41.49
CA ALA A 296 18.45 5.22 -42.85
C ALA A 296 19.81 5.01 -43.54
N LYS A 297 20.72 5.98 -43.36
CA LYS A 297 22.11 5.88 -43.86
C LYS A 297 22.85 4.69 -43.22
N ASP A 298 22.79 4.55 -41.89
CA ASP A 298 23.42 3.47 -41.13
C ASP A 298 22.86 2.09 -41.52
N ASN A 299 21.62 2.04 -41.97
CA ASN A 299 21.00 0.82 -42.51
C ASN A 299 21.28 0.57 -44.01
N GLY A 300 22.13 1.41 -44.64
CA GLY A 300 22.56 1.26 -46.02
C GLY A 300 21.54 1.76 -47.04
N GLN A 301 20.59 2.60 -46.67
CA GLN A 301 19.66 3.26 -47.61
C GLN A 301 20.40 4.37 -48.37
N GLN A 302 20.28 4.40 -49.66
CA GLN A 302 20.96 5.39 -50.50
C GLN A 302 20.28 6.75 -50.52
N GLN A 303 18.99 6.85 -50.19
CA GLN A 303 18.22 8.07 -50.15
C GLN A 303 17.73 8.35 -48.72
N SER A 304 17.92 9.59 -48.32
CA SER A 304 17.36 10.08 -47.03
C SER A 304 15.84 10.14 -47.11
N PRO A 305 15.11 9.63 -46.13
CA PRO A 305 13.65 9.69 -46.06
C PRO A 305 13.08 11.10 -46.10
N TYR A 306 13.82 12.07 -45.58
CA TYR A 306 13.41 13.48 -45.50
C TYR A 306 14.49 14.40 -46.14
N SER A 307 14.03 15.34 -46.97
CA SER A 307 14.90 16.32 -47.58
C SER A 307 15.38 17.36 -46.55
N GLN A 308 16.55 17.96 -46.78
CA GLN A 308 17.04 19.07 -45.94
C GLN A 308 16.06 20.24 -45.92
N GLU A 309 15.45 20.58 -47.07
CA GLU A 309 14.42 21.62 -47.20
C GLU A 309 13.23 21.34 -46.21
N THR A 310 12.77 20.09 -46.14
CA THR A 310 11.73 19.72 -45.21
C THR A 310 12.16 19.93 -43.75
N ILE A 311 13.40 19.53 -43.41
CA ILE A 311 13.95 19.73 -42.05
C ILE A 311 14.07 21.20 -41.72
N ASP A 312 14.50 22.05 -42.72
CA ASP A 312 14.63 23.49 -42.53
C ASP A 312 13.30 24.18 -42.24
N HIS A 313 12.16 23.67 -42.78
CA HIS A 313 10.84 24.16 -42.42
C HIS A 313 10.53 23.95 -40.95
N TYR A 314 10.89 22.80 -40.35
CA TYR A 314 10.71 22.51 -38.93
C TYR A 314 11.65 23.34 -38.06
N ILE A 315 12.92 23.53 -38.47
CA ILE A 315 13.90 24.37 -37.77
C ILE A 315 13.40 25.83 -37.72
N ASN A 316 12.97 26.37 -38.85
CA ASN A 316 12.56 27.76 -38.99
C ASN A 316 11.08 28.01 -38.57
N ARG A 317 10.32 26.93 -38.23
CA ARG A 317 8.90 27.00 -37.85
C ARG A 317 8.07 27.83 -38.84
N THR A 318 8.27 27.58 -40.11
CA THR A 318 7.69 28.40 -41.20
C THR A 318 6.16 28.36 -41.23
N ASP A 319 5.58 27.23 -40.92
CA ASP A 319 4.13 27.04 -40.76
C ASP A 319 3.89 25.96 -39.68
N PRO A 320 3.56 26.35 -38.45
CA PRO A 320 3.37 25.37 -37.34
C PRO A 320 2.21 24.38 -37.54
N ASP A 321 1.26 24.67 -38.41
CA ASP A 321 0.17 23.76 -38.73
C ASP A 321 0.61 22.66 -39.71
N LEU A 322 1.47 23.00 -40.69
CA LEU A 322 1.99 22.05 -41.66
C LEU A 322 3.27 21.35 -41.19
N TYR A 323 4.09 22.06 -40.38
CA TYR A 323 5.37 21.57 -39.82
C TYR A 323 5.35 21.65 -38.31
N PRO A 324 4.51 20.83 -37.64
CA PRO A 324 4.33 20.90 -36.19
C PRO A 324 5.54 20.39 -35.39
N ASP A 325 5.71 20.92 -34.18
CA ASP A 325 6.71 20.49 -33.22
C ASP A 325 6.04 20.43 -31.84
N VAL A 326 5.44 19.26 -31.53
CA VAL A 326 4.54 19.12 -30.39
C VAL A 326 5.21 18.34 -29.27
N ASN A 327 5.39 18.97 -28.10
CA ASN A 327 5.71 18.26 -26.88
C ASN A 327 4.41 17.73 -26.24
N TRP A 328 4.07 16.49 -26.55
CA TRP A 328 2.84 15.85 -26.10
C TRP A 328 2.74 15.75 -24.58
N MET A 329 3.88 15.51 -23.90
CA MET A 329 3.87 15.38 -22.44
C MET A 329 3.48 16.69 -21.76
N ASP A 330 4.11 17.79 -22.13
CA ASP A 330 3.80 19.13 -21.59
C ASP A 330 2.37 19.58 -21.94
N LEU A 331 1.86 19.12 -23.09
CA LEU A 331 0.53 19.49 -23.55
C LEU A 331 -0.59 18.79 -22.77
N ILE A 332 -0.38 17.53 -22.35
CA ILE A 332 -1.42 16.73 -21.68
C ILE A 332 -1.27 16.70 -20.16
N THR A 333 -0.17 17.20 -19.61
CA THR A 333 0.08 17.20 -18.18
C THR A 333 0.26 18.61 -17.60
N LYS A 334 -0.11 18.78 -16.34
CA LYS A 334 0.11 19.97 -15.55
C LYS A 334 1.46 19.90 -14.84
N ASP A 335 2.07 21.04 -14.57
CA ASP A 335 3.29 21.13 -13.76
C ASP A 335 3.05 20.65 -12.33
N PHE A 336 1.89 20.91 -11.75
CA PHE A 336 1.52 20.50 -10.41
C PHE A 336 0.00 20.29 -10.25
N ALA A 337 -0.35 19.47 -9.27
CA ALA A 337 -1.72 19.27 -8.81
C ALA A 337 -1.85 19.63 -7.33
N MET A 338 -3.06 19.89 -6.87
CA MET A 338 -3.33 20.30 -5.47
C MET A 338 -4.10 19.23 -4.73
N ASN A 339 -3.67 18.95 -3.49
CA ASN A 339 -4.36 18.05 -2.58
C ASN A 339 -4.67 18.77 -1.27
N GLN A 340 -5.81 18.46 -0.68
CA GLN A 340 -6.29 19.07 0.56
C GLN A 340 -6.71 17.99 1.53
N ARG A 341 -6.35 18.15 2.81
CA ARG A 341 -6.82 17.31 3.90
C ARG A 341 -7.35 18.20 5.01
N ALA A 342 -8.50 17.82 5.56
CA ALA A 342 -9.07 18.48 6.73
C ALA A 342 -9.61 17.40 7.68
N ASP A 343 -9.12 17.40 8.92
CA ASP A 343 -9.50 16.42 9.93
C ASP A 343 -10.04 17.15 11.17
N ILE A 344 -11.10 16.63 11.74
CA ILE A 344 -11.63 17.04 13.04
C ILE A 344 -11.72 15.83 13.95
N THR A 345 -11.09 15.90 15.11
CA THR A 345 -11.16 14.87 16.15
C THR A 345 -11.76 15.43 17.40
N VAL A 346 -12.84 14.82 17.90
CA VAL A 346 -13.48 15.15 19.16
C VAL A 346 -13.34 13.96 20.09
N ASN A 347 -12.73 14.16 21.25
CA ASN A 347 -12.48 13.10 22.22
C ASN A 347 -12.83 13.58 23.62
N GLY A 348 -13.51 12.72 24.41
CA GLY A 348 -13.90 13.06 25.77
C GLY A 348 -14.66 11.91 26.44
N GLY A 349 -15.11 12.20 27.70
CA GLY A 349 -15.96 11.22 28.35
C GLY A 349 -15.96 11.32 29.87
N SER A 350 -16.86 10.55 30.46
CA SER A 350 -17.01 10.31 31.89
C SER A 350 -16.74 8.84 32.24
N ASP A 351 -16.89 8.50 33.51
CA ASP A 351 -16.79 7.08 33.95
C ASP A 351 -17.86 6.18 33.32
N ILE A 352 -19.00 6.75 32.88
CA ILE A 352 -20.09 5.97 32.29
C ILE A 352 -19.93 5.87 30.77
N LEU A 353 -19.56 6.95 30.09
CA LEU A 353 -19.50 7.01 28.62
C LEU A 353 -18.25 7.76 28.19
N ARG A 354 -17.46 7.11 27.31
CA ARG A 354 -16.31 7.71 26.64
C ARG A 354 -16.53 7.64 25.14
N TYR A 355 -16.07 8.66 24.43
CA TYR A 355 -16.26 8.73 22.99
C TYR A 355 -15.07 9.37 22.29
N ALA A 356 -14.80 8.88 21.09
CA ALA A 356 -13.91 9.49 20.12
C ALA A 356 -14.63 9.54 18.77
N VAL A 357 -14.73 10.75 18.20
CA VAL A 357 -15.32 10.97 16.88
C VAL A 357 -14.28 11.64 15.99
N VAL A 358 -14.02 11.06 14.84
CA VAL A 358 -13.10 11.57 13.82
C VAL A 358 -13.87 11.75 12.52
N GLY A 359 -13.90 12.97 12.01
CA GLY A 359 -14.39 13.27 10.67
C GLY A 359 -13.24 13.79 9.83
N SER A 360 -13.13 13.36 8.59
CA SER A 360 -12.08 13.83 7.69
C SER A 360 -12.58 14.00 6.26
N TYR A 361 -11.95 14.94 5.58
CA TYR A 361 -12.08 15.20 4.15
C TYR A 361 -10.71 15.14 3.50
N TYR A 362 -10.63 14.47 2.36
CA TYR A 362 -9.46 14.46 1.48
C TYR A 362 -9.90 14.75 0.04
N GLY A 363 -9.32 15.80 -0.55
CA GLY A 363 -9.51 16.17 -1.94
C GLY A 363 -8.20 16.06 -2.71
N GLU A 364 -8.23 15.45 -3.87
CA GLU A 364 -7.04 15.22 -4.71
C GLU A 364 -7.34 15.52 -6.17
N GLN A 365 -6.42 16.21 -6.83
CA GLN A 365 -6.48 16.50 -8.27
C GLN A 365 -5.41 15.69 -9.01
N GLY A 366 -5.74 15.22 -10.21
CA GLY A 366 -4.79 14.57 -11.11
C GLY A 366 -4.01 15.56 -11.96
N ILE A 367 -2.91 15.05 -12.53
CA ILE A 367 -1.96 15.84 -13.33
C ILE A 367 -2.38 16.06 -14.78
N PHE A 368 -3.38 15.35 -15.29
CA PHE A 368 -3.80 15.53 -16.69
C PHE A 368 -4.53 16.85 -16.90
N GLU A 369 -4.28 17.47 -18.05
CA GLU A 369 -4.96 18.67 -18.49
C GLU A 369 -6.41 18.40 -18.86
N ARG A 370 -7.22 19.45 -18.92
CA ARG A 370 -8.60 19.40 -19.38
C ARG A 370 -8.91 20.55 -20.33
N ASP A 371 -9.78 20.35 -21.26
CA ASP A 371 -10.35 21.43 -22.06
C ASP A 371 -11.44 22.17 -21.26
N LYS A 372 -11.16 23.43 -20.92
CA LYS A 372 -12.10 24.30 -20.17
C LYS A 372 -13.27 24.79 -21.00
N SER A 373 -13.21 24.66 -22.34
CA SER A 373 -14.29 25.03 -23.24
C SER A 373 -15.43 24.01 -23.27
N GLN A 374 -15.13 22.78 -22.85
CA GLN A 374 -16.15 21.72 -22.76
C GLN A 374 -17.15 21.98 -21.62
N SER A 375 -18.41 21.65 -21.85
CA SER A 375 -19.48 21.71 -20.83
C SER A 375 -19.34 20.65 -19.72
N TRP A 376 -18.40 19.75 -19.84
CA TRP A 376 -18.09 18.67 -18.91
C TRP A 376 -16.61 18.70 -18.52
N ASN A 377 -16.23 17.94 -17.50
CA ASN A 377 -14.88 17.93 -16.95
C ASN A 377 -14.24 16.55 -17.12
N SER A 378 -13.15 16.44 -17.91
CA SER A 378 -12.33 15.23 -18.02
C SER A 378 -11.24 15.15 -16.95
N GLY A 379 -10.97 16.25 -16.25
CA GLY A 379 -9.88 16.30 -15.26
C GLY A 379 -10.15 15.36 -14.07
N THR A 380 -9.11 14.65 -13.67
CA THR A 380 -9.20 13.76 -12.51
C THR A 380 -9.36 14.57 -11.22
N HIS A 381 -10.36 14.21 -10.43
CA HIS A 381 -10.68 14.81 -9.15
C HIS A 381 -11.32 13.78 -8.24
N LEU A 382 -10.72 13.56 -7.08
CA LEU A 382 -11.18 12.63 -6.06
C LEU A 382 -11.56 13.39 -4.80
N ASN A 383 -12.72 13.07 -4.23
CA ASN A 383 -13.16 13.53 -2.90
C ASN A 383 -13.44 12.30 -2.03
N LYS A 384 -12.85 12.25 -0.85
CA LYS A 384 -13.08 11.18 0.13
C LYS A 384 -13.48 11.79 1.48
N PHE A 385 -14.59 11.34 2.02
CA PHE A 385 -15.11 11.72 3.33
C PHE A 385 -15.06 10.51 4.23
N ASN A 386 -14.31 10.56 5.31
CA ASN A 386 -14.30 9.52 6.34
C ASN A 386 -15.04 9.99 7.59
N LEU A 387 -15.72 9.07 8.22
CA LEU A 387 -16.32 9.28 9.55
C LEU A 387 -16.09 8.03 10.39
N ARG A 388 -15.60 8.21 11.61
CA ARG A 388 -15.50 7.14 12.61
C ARG A 388 -15.95 7.64 13.96
N SER A 389 -16.79 6.85 14.62
CA SER A 389 -17.27 7.11 15.97
C SER A 389 -17.06 5.87 16.82
N ASN A 390 -16.29 6.00 17.87
CA ASN A 390 -16.06 4.97 18.88
C ASN A 390 -16.65 5.41 20.21
N VAL A 391 -17.52 4.59 20.77
CA VAL A 391 -18.21 4.87 22.03
C VAL A 391 -18.06 3.66 22.94
N ASP A 392 -17.51 3.90 24.13
CA ASP A 392 -17.39 2.91 25.19
C ASP A 392 -18.36 3.27 26.32
N ILE A 393 -19.25 2.35 26.69
CA ILE A 393 -20.31 2.54 27.68
C ILE A 393 -20.10 1.54 28.82
N ASN A 394 -19.83 2.03 30.02
CA ASN A 394 -19.79 1.20 31.22
C ASN A 394 -21.22 1.01 31.72
N ILE A 395 -21.89 -0.08 31.28
CA ILE A 395 -23.27 -0.45 31.68
C ILE A 395 -23.31 -0.71 33.18
N THR A 396 -22.28 -1.39 33.70
CA THR A 396 -22.03 -1.61 35.13
C THR A 396 -20.55 -1.40 35.43
N LYS A 397 -20.13 -1.52 36.67
CA LYS A 397 -18.70 -1.50 37.06
C LYS A 397 -17.90 -2.67 36.51
N THR A 398 -18.54 -3.69 35.98
CA THR A 398 -17.94 -4.92 35.46
C THR A 398 -18.33 -5.26 34.04
N THR A 399 -19.26 -4.47 33.44
CA THR A 399 -19.76 -4.72 32.09
C THR A 399 -19.54 -3.48 31.23
N GLN A 400 -18.82 -3.63 30.14
CA GLN A 400 -18.57 -2.55 29.16
C GLN A 400 -19.14 -2.97 27.79
N LEU A 401 -19.89 -2.05 27.17
CA LEU A 401 -20.31 -2.14 25.78
C LEU A 401 -19.48 -1.17 24.96
N THR A 402 -18.86 -1.67 23.91
CA THR A 402 -18.18 -0.86 22.89
C THR A 402 -19.00 -0.86 21.62
N VAL A 403 -19.28 0.32 21.08
CA VAL A 403 -19.91 0.53 19.76
C VAL A 403 -18.97 1.33 18.90
N SER A 404 -18.55 0.76 17.78
CA SER A 404 -17.73 1.44 16.77
C SER A 404 -18.47 1.43 15.44
N VAL A 405 -18.68 2.61 14.86
CA VAL A 405 -19.23 2.77 13.52
C VAL A 405 -18.29 3.68 12.74
N GLY A 406 -17.90 3.25 11.58
CA GLY A 406 -17.03 4.02 10.71
C GLY A 406 -17.30 3.74 9.25
N GLY A 407 -16.54 4.41 8.39
CA GLY A 407 -16.60 4.19 6.97
C GLY A 407 -16.26 5.43 6.17
N TYR A 408 -16.45 5.34 4.86
CA TYR A 408 -16.17 6.45 3.96
C TYR A 408 -17.17 6.51 2.79
N LEU A 409 -17.26 7.71 2.22
CA LEU A 409 -17.78 7.98 0.88
C LEU A 409 -16.64 8.55 0.05
N GLN A 410 -16.38 7.96 -1.12
CA GLN A 410 -15.40 8.43 -2.06
C GLN A 410 -16.05 8.62 -3.43
N GLU A 411 -15.92 9.83 -3.96
CA GLU A 411 -16.38 10.18 -5.30
C GLU A 411 -15.17 10.56 -6.14
N MET A 412 -15.09 10.04 -7.34
CA MET A 412 -14.02 10.35 -8.28
C MET A 412 -14.59 10.64 -9.66
N ASN A 413 -14.11 11.71 -10.26
CA ASN A 413 -14.25 12.01 -11.68
C ASN A 413 -12.90 11.85 -12.35
N LYS A 414 -12.85 11.27 -13.53
CA LYS A 414 -11.63 11.13 -14.32
C LYS A 414 -11.94 11.14 -15.81
N MET A 415 -10.93 11.19 -16.66
CA MET A 415 -11.11 11.03 -18.10
C MET A 415 -11.72 9.65 -18.44
N ALA A 416 -12.40 9.56 -19.59
CA ALA A 416 -13.09 8.34 -20.03
C ALA A 416 -12.13 7.21 -20.45
N ILE A 417 -10.85 7.49 -20.60
CA ILE A 417 -9.79 6.54 -20.93
C ILE A 417 -8.92 6.24 -19.69
N SER A 418 -8.11 5.21 -19.77
CA SER A 418 -7.11 4.93 -18.71
C SER A 418 -5.94 5.91 -18.77
N SER A 419 -5.26 6.12 -17.65
CA SER A 419 -4.01 6.88 -17.58
C SER A 419 -2.91 6.24 -18.44
N ASP A 420 -2.89 4.91 -18.53
CA ASP A 420 -1.96 4.16 -19.38
C ASP A 420 -2.18 4.46 -20.87
N ASP A 421 -3.43 4.53 -21.32
CA ASP A 421 -3.75 4.90 -22.70
C ASP A 421 -3.35 6.34 -23.02
N ALA A 422 -3.54 7.28 -22.07
CA ALA A 422 -3.15 8.67 -22.22
C ALA A 422 -1.63 8.81 -22.38
N PHE A 423 -0.86 8.15 -21.50
CA PHE A 423 0.60 8.15 -21.58
C PHE A 423 1.11 7.39 -22.81
N SER A 424 0.53 6.24 -23.14
CA SER A 424 0.89 5.49 -24.35
C SER A 424 0.69 6.34 -25.60
N GLY A 425 -0.43 7.06 -25.69
CA GLY A 425 -0.68 7.98 -26.80
C GLY A 425 0.43 9.03 -26.94
N ALA A 426 0.83 9.65 -25.83
CA ALA A 426 1.89 10.66 -25.82
C ALA A 426 3.28 10.05 -26.14
N PHE A 427 3.57 8.84 -25.68
CA PHE A 427 4.84 8.17 -25.97
C PHE A 427 4.96 7.69 -27.41
N GLU A 428 3.84 7.29 -28.02
CA GLU A 428 3.81 6.67 -29.34
C GLU A 428 3.56 7.67 -30.47
N THR A 429 3.26 8.93 -30.17
CA THR A 429 3.01 9.95 -31.20
C THR A 429 4.23 10.86 -31.37
N PRO A 430 4.98 10.76 -32.50
CA PRO A 430 6.11 11.65 -32.76
C PRO A 430 5.70 13.12 -32.84
N PRO A 431 6.62 14.06 -32.53
CA PRO A 431 6.31 15.48 -32.44
C PRO A 431 5.90 16.12 -33.78
N PHE A 432 6.35 15.56 -34.91
CA PHE A 432 6.17 16.11 -36.25
C PHE A 432 4.95 15.61 -37.00
N ILE A 433 4.20 14.63 -36.47
CA ILE A 433 3.14 13.93 -37.20
C ILE A 433 1.94 14.86 -37.49
N HIS A 434 1.51 15.61 -36.51
CA HIS A 434 0.40 16.58 -36.59
C HIS A 434 0.39 17.49 -35.35
N PRO A 435 -0.22 18.67 -35.43
CA PRO A 435 -0.46 19.49 -34.25
C PRO A 435 -1.55 18.86 -33.35
N ALA A 436 -1.78 19.39 -32.18
CA ALA A 436 -2.82 18.94 -31.26
C ALA A 436 -4.23 19.15 -31.88
N TYR A 437 -4.41 20.29 -32.47
CA TYR A 437 -5.63 20.69 -33.21
C TYR A 437 -5.27 21.81 -34.20
N TYR A 438 -6.09 21.98 -35.21
CA TYR A 438 -6.10 23.16 -36.04
C TYR A 438 -7.18 24.10 -35.56
N LYS A 439 -6.92 25.39 -35.63
CA LYS A 439 -7.89 26.43 -35.34
C LYS A 439 -8.09 27.32 -36.55
N GLU A 440 -9.30 27.30 -37.09
CA GLU A 440 -9.73 28.21 -38.14
C GLU A 440 -10.99 28.93 -37.70
N ASP A 441 -10.93 30.25 -37.63
CA ASP A 441 -11.95 31.10 -37.03
C ASP A 441 -12.32 30.63 -35.60
N ASP A 442 -13.57 30.25 -35.36
CA ASP A 442 -14.05 29.72 -34.08
C ASP A 442 -14.10 28.18 -34.05
N ASN A 443 -13.68 27.50 -35.11
CA ASN A 443 -13.75 26.05 -35.22
C ASN A 443 -12.40 25.40 -34.85
N ILE A 444 -12.49 24.24 -34.17
CA ILE A 444 -11.35 23.42 -33.80
C ILE A 444 -11.48 22.07 -34.53
N TYR A 445 -10.40 21.67 -35.20
CA TYR A 445 -10.34 20.45 -36.01
C TYR A 445 -9.21 19.57 -35.47
N PHE A 446 -9.49 18.30 -35.22
CA PHE A 446 -8.56 17.38 -34.56
C PHE A 446 -7.91 16.45 -35.60
N PRO A 447 -6.62 16.62 -35.89
CA PRO A 447 -5.91 15.75 -36.83
C PRO A 447 -5.58 14.38 -36.21
N VAL A 448 -5.56 13.35 -37.06
CA VAL A 448 -5.15 12.01 -36.76
C VAL A 448 -4.53 11.31 -37.95
N VAL A 449 -3.46 10.58 -37.78
CA VAL A 449 -2.84 9.74 -38.81
C VAL A 449 -3.23 8.28 -38.61
N ASN A 450 -3.76 7.64 -39.65
CA ASN A 450 -3.99 6.20 -39.76
C ASN A 450 -4.00 5.41 -38.44
N GLN A 451 -5.14 5.15 -37.84
CA GLN A 451 -5.33 4.36 -36.63
C GLN A 451 -4.49 4.78 -35.40
N ARG A 452 -3.66 5.84 -35.53
CA ARG A 452 -2.96 6.44 -34.39
C ARG A 452 -3.93 7.30 -33.59
N VAL A 453 -3.53 7.62 -32.39
CA VAL A 453 -4.34 8.46 -31.51
C VAL A 453 -3.77 9.88 -31.50
N ASN A 454 -4.64 10.87 -31.34
CA ASN A 454 -4.24 12.20 -30.99
C ASN A 454 -4.24 12.31 -29.45
N PRO A 455 -3.08 12.47 -28.77
CA PRO A 455 -3.01 12.47 -27.32
C PRO A 455 -3.85 13.54 -26.66
N TYR A 456 -3.93 14.73 -27.26
CA TYR A 456 -4.77 15.82 -26.77
C TYR A 456 -6.25 15.45 -26.79
N VAL A 457 -6.71 14.86 -27.89
CA VAL A 457 -8.11 14.37 -28.03
C VAL A 457 -8.41 13.29 -26.99
N GLN A 458 -7.48 12.37 -26.78
CA GLN A 458 -7.67 11.31 -25.79
C GLN A 458 -7.91 11.85 -24.38
N VAL A 459 -7.10 12.80 -23.96
CA VAL A 459 -7.17 13.35 -22.60
C VAL A 459 -8.33 14.32 -22.43
N THR A 460 -8.62 15.15 -23.47
CA THR A 460 -9.52 16.29 -23.30
C THR A 460 -10.88 16.15 -24.00
N GLN A 461 -11.01 15.30 -25.04
CA GLN A 461 -12.21 15.25 -25.90
C GLN A 461 -13.00 13.94 -25.81
N LYS A 462 -12.44 12.89 -25.22
CA LYS A 462 -13.06 11.55 -25.15
C LYS A 462 -14.20 11.43 -24.13
N GLY A 463 -14.38 12.41 -23.26
CA GLY A 463 -15.40 12.38 -22.23
C GLY A 463 -14.84 12.14 -20.82
N TYR A 464 -15.66 11.61 -19.94
CA TYR A 464 -15.31 11.42 -18.53
C TYR A 464 -15.99 10.19 -17.91
N ALA A 465 -15.41 9.70 -16.83
CA ALA A 465 -15.99 8.65 -16.00
C ALA A 465 -16.19 9.16 -14.58
N THR A 466 -17.31 8.82 -13.97
CA THR A 466 -17.59 9.09 -12.57
C THR A 466 -17.71 7.78 -11.81
N THR A 467 -17.08 7.68 -10.65
CA THR A 467 -17.23 6.52 -9.75
C THR A 467 -17.60 6.97 -8.36
N SER A 468 -18.42 6.19 -7.68
CA SER A 468 -18.80 6.36 -6.29
C SER A 468 -18.52 5.09 -5.52
N GLN A 469 -17.83 5.22 -4.40
CA GLN A 469 -17.51 4.13 -3.50
C GLN A 469 -18.00 4.48 -2.10
N SER A 470 -18.63 3.55 -1.44
CA SER A 470 -19.04 3.71 -0.06
C SER A 470 -18.75 2.47 0.76
N LYS A 471 -18.30 2.68 1.99
CA LYS A 471 -18.06 1.59 2.95
C LYS A 471 -18.64 1.96 4.30
N ILE A 472 -19.33 1.01 4.89
CA ILE A 472 -19.82 1.07 6.26
C ILE A 472 -19.16 -0.05 7.04
N GLU A 473 -18.57 0.28 8.16
CA GLU A 473 -17.92 -0.63 9.09
C GLU A 473 -18.59 -0.51 10.45
N SER A 474 -18.91 -1.62 11.07
CA SER A 474 -19.49 -1.64 12.40
C SER A 474 -18.82 -2.67 13.30
N LEU A 475 -18.75 -2.38 14.59
CA LEU A 475 -18.29 -3.32 15.60
C LEU A 475 -19.07 -3.07 16.89
N PHE A 476 -19.59 -4.16 17.43
CA PHE A 476 -20.24 -4.20 18.74
C PHE A 476 -19.47 -5.20 19.60
N ALA A 477 -18.96 -4.76 20.74
CA ALA A 477 -18.27 -5.63 21.68
C ALA A 477 -18.84 -5.50 23.08
N LEU A 478 -19.08 -6.62 23.72
CA LEU A 478 -19.53 -6.69 25.12
C LEU A 478 -18.45 -7.40 25.93
N GLU A 479 -17.84 -6.69 26.88
CA GLU A 479 -16.85 -7.22 27.80
C GLU A 479 -17.44 -7.32 29.20
N GLN A 480 -17.26 -8.47 29.86
CA GLN A 480 -17.66 -8.73 31.24
C GLN A 480 -16.45 -9.15 32.07
N ASP A 481 -16.14 -8.41 33.13
CA ASP A 481 -15.18 -8.80 34.15
C ASP A 481 -15.83 -9.88 35.05
N LEU A 482 -15.21 -11.05 35.07
CA LEU A 482 -15.66 -12.22 35.83
C LEU A 482 -14.92 -12.37 37.16
N LYS A 483 -14.49 -11.26 37.78
CA LYS A 483 -13.77 -11.25 39.07
C LYS A 483 -14.53 -11.95 40.20
N PHE A 484 -15.84 -12.14 40.08
CA PHE A 484 -16.67 -12.92 40.99
C PHE A 484 -16.37 -14.45 40.91
N ILE A 485 -15.80 -14.91 39.78
CA ILE A 485 -15.30 -16.29 39.65
C ILE A 485 -13.85 -16.35 40.09
N THR A 486 -12.97 -15.51 39.49
CA THR A 486 -11.57 -15.36 39.84
C THR A 486 -11.05 -14.00 39.37
N PRO A 487 -10.25 -13.28 40.18
CA PRO A 487 -9.63 -12.03 39.77
C PRO A 487 -8.78 -12.21 38.50
N GLY A 488 -8.96 -11.28 37.54
CA GLY A 488 -8.21 -11.28 36.30
C GLY A 488 -8.88 -12.05 35.16
N LEU A 489 -10.04 -12.69 35.38
CA LEU A 489 -10.79 -13.38 34.32
C LEU A 489 -11.80 -12.43 33.67
N LYS A 490 -11.78 -12.35 32.34
CA LYS A 490 -12.70 -11.55 31.54
C LYS A 490 -13.20 -12.35 30.34
N ILE A 491 -14.44 -12.11 29.95
CA ILE A 491 -15.03 -12.65 28.73
C ILE A 491 -15.47 -11.47 27.85
N LYS A 492 -15.20 -11.59 26.53
CA LYS A 492 -15.57 -10.57 25.55
C LYS A 492 -16.19 -11.22 24.32
N GLY A 493 -17.36 -10.76 23.92
CA GLY A 493 -18.01 -11.11 22.66
C GLY A 493 -17.93 -9.95 21.67
N ILE A 494 -17.62 -10.22 20.43
CA ILE A 494 -17.56 -9.24 19.34
C ILE A 494 -18.47 -9.68 18.20
N PHE A 495 -19.23 -8.75 17.67
CA PHE A 495 -19.97 -8.87 16.42
C PHE A 495 -19.62 -7.68 15.52
N SER A 496 -19.32 -7.96 14.25
CA SER A 496 -19.04 -6.94 13.22
C SER A 496 -19.82 -7.25 11.96
N PHE A 497 -20.28 -6.18 11.33
CA PHE A 497 -20.92 -6.21 10.04
C PHE A 497 -20.37 -5.07 9.18
N ASP A 498 -19.78 -5.40 8.04
CA ASP A 498 -19.22 -4.44 7.12
C ASP A 498 -19.88 -4.61 5.73
N ARG A 499 -20.05 -3.48 5.02
CA ARG A 499 -20.57 -3.46 3.66
C ARG A 499 -19.80 -2.46 2.81
N TYR A 500 -19.45 -2.86 1.59
CA TYR A 500 -18.85 -2.03 0.56
C TYR A 500 -19.73 -2.02 -0.68
N SER A 501 -19.82 -0.87 -1.34
CA SER A 501 -20.53 -0.69 -2.61
C SER A 501 -19.71 0.20 -3.53
N TRP A 502 -19.64 -0.18 -4.78
CA TRP A 502 -19.01 0.56 -5.86
C TRP A 502 -19.98 0.69 -7.02
N SER A 503 -20.03 1.87 -7.62
CA SER A 503 -20.79 2.14 -8.83
C SER A 503 -20.03 3.09 -9.74
N GLY A 504 -20.26 2.98 -11.06
CA GLY A 504 -19.57 3.83 -12.01
C GLY A 504 -20.32 4.03 -13.31
N VAL A 505 -20.15 5.21 -13.90
CA VAL A 505 -20.73 5.58 -15.21
C VAL A 505 -19.65 6.24 -16.04
N THR A 506 -19.44 5.75 -17.24
CA THR A 506 -18.57 6.35 -18.25
C THR A 506 -19.42 7.06 -19.30
N ARG A 507 -19.09 8.31 -19.60
CA ARG A 507 -19.67 9.10 -20.69
C ARG A 507 -18.59 9.44 -21.68
N SER A 508 -18.70 8.89 -22.88
CA SER A 508 -17.66 9.00 -23.89
C SER A 508 -18.18 9.42 -25.25
N LYS A 509 -17.34 10.11 -25.98
CA LYS A 509 -17.54 10.40 -27.41
C LYS A 509 -16.20 10.48 -28.14
N THR A 510 -16.21 10.36 -29.43
CA THR A 510 -15.08 10.72 -30.28
C THR A 510 -15.50 11.93 -31.11
N PRO A 511 -14.72 13.02 -31.16
CA PRO A 511 -15.01 14.14 -32.05
C PRO A 511 -14.76 13.76 -33.51
N ASP A 512 -15.15 14.61 -34.42
CA ASP A 512 -14.75 14.47 -35.83
C ASP A 512 -13.22 14.53 -35.91
N LEU A 513 -12.67 13.60 -36.70
CA LEU A 513 -11.21 13.50 -36.85
C LEU A 513 -10.83 13.77 -38.31
N TYR A 514 -9.74 14.46 -38.50
CA TYR A 514 -9.28 14.90 -39.81
C TYR A 514 -7.90 14.30 -40.13
N GLN A 515 -7.60 14.16 -41.42
CA GLN A 515 -6.23 13.88 -41.84
C GLN A 515 -5.36 15.10 -41.60
N PRO A 516 -4.07 14.95 -41.30
CA PRO A 516 -3.16 16.07 -41.20
C PRO A 516 -3.14 16.90 -42.48
N ALA A 517 -3.22 18.21 -42.33
CA ALA A 517 -3.13 19.10 -43.45
C ALA A 517 -1.74 19.05 -44.10
N THR A 518 -1.65 19.07 -45.40
CA THR A 518 -0.40 19.05 -46.13
C THR A 518 -0.18 20.34 -46.93
N GLN A 519 -1.20 21.18 -47.06
CA GLN A 519 -1.13 22.44 -47.81
C GLN A 519 -2.26 23.37 -47.42
N ARG A 520 -2.10 24.63 -47.82
CA ARG A 520 -3.14 25.67 -47.73
C ARG A 520 -3.76 25.96 -49.11
N ASP A 521 -4.98 26.47 -49.14
CA ASP A 521 -5.63 26.95 -50.32
C ASP A 521 -5.08 28.32 -50.77
N GLU A 522 -5.61 28.87 -51.90
CA GLU A 522 -5.22 30.18 -52.42
C GLU A 522 -5.51 31.36 -51.46
N ASN A 523 -6.41 31.15 -50.49
CA ASN A 523 -6.76 32.13 -49.46
C ASN A 523 -5.96 31.98 -48.16
N GLY A 524 -5.09 30.97 -48.08
CA GLY A 524 -4.29 30.69 -46.93
C GLY A 524 -4.94 29.76 -45.88
N ASN A 525 -6.15 29.24 -46.13
CA ASN A 525 -6.83 28.31 -45.24
C ASN A 525 -6.26 26.88 -45.39
N LEU A 526 -6.27 26.11 -44.34
CA LEU A 526 -5.85 24.71 -44.37
C LEU A 526 -6.83 23.84 -45.17
N ILE A 527 -6.32 22.97 -46.03
CA ILE A 527 -7.12 21.97 -46.70
C ILE A 527 -7.30 20.76 -45.80
N LEU A 528 -8.46 20.66 -45.13
CA LEU A 528 -8.77 19.66 -44.16
C LEU A 528 -9.69 18.57 -44.76
N ASN A 529 -9.23 17.32 -44.70
CA ASN A 529 -10.02 16.15 -45.13
C ASN A 529 -10.48 15.37 -43.91
N ILE A 530 -11.77 15.08 -43.83
CA ILE A 530 -12.32 14.28 -42.74
C ILE A 530 -11.80 12.84 -42.82
N SER A 531 -11.27 12.33 -41.74
CA SER A 531 -10.78 10.95 -41.58
C SER A 531 -11.89 10.05 -41.06
N SER A 532 -12.61 10.53 -40.05
CA SER A 532 -13.77 9.83 -39.49
C SER A 532 -14.75 10.81 -38.86
N TYR A 533 -16.03 10.53 -39.06
CA TYR A 533 -17.10 11.27 -38.37
C TYR A 533 -17.21 10.82 -36.92
N GLY A 534 -17.31 11.79 -36.05
CA GLY A 534 -17.46 11.58 -34.62
C GLY A 534 -18.90 11.52 -34.15
N GLN A 535 -19.06 11.57 -32.86
CA GLN A 535 -20.34 11.62 -32.18
C GLN A 535 -20.61 13.04 -31.66
N GLN A 536 -21.80 13.56 -31.89
CA GLN A 536 -22.17 14.88 -31.37
C GLN A 536 -22.47 14.86 -29.87
N PHE A 537 -22.96 13.74 -29.35
CA PHE A 537 -23.35 13.60 -27.95
C PHE A 537 -22.51 12.53 -27.22
N LEU A 538 -22.34 12.72 -25.93
CA LEU A 538 -21.73 11.72 -25.08
C LEU A 538 -22.66 10.48 -24.99
N SER A 539 -22.17 9.32 -25.38
CA SER A 539 -22.81 8.04 -25.10
C SER A 539 -22.56 7.67 -23.63
N THR A 540 -23.50 6.95 -23.03
CA THR A 540 -23.38 6.49 -21.66
C THR A 540 -23.17 4.98 -21.65
N SER A 541 -22.17 4.54 -20.93
CA SER A 541 -21.92 3.14 -20.57
C SER A 541 -21.93 3.05 -19.05
N GLU A 542 -22.80 2.21 -18.51
CA GLU A 542 -22.79 1.84 -17.10
C GLU A 542 -21.68 0.81 -16.90
N ASN A 543 -20.87 1.01 -15.90
CA ASN A 543 -19.94 -0.01 -15.45
C ASN A 543 -20.70 -0.97 -14.53
N ASN A 544 -20.33 -2.24 -14.53
CA ASN A 544 -20.96 -3.22 -13.64
C ASN A 544 -20.80 -2.79 -12.17
N ASP A 545 -21.93 -2.51 -11.53
CA ASP A 545 -21.93 -2.22 -10.09
C ASP A 545 -21.56 -3.48 -9.32
N TRP A 546 -20.73 -3.32 -8.30
CA TRP A 546 -20.32 -4.44 -7.48
C TRP A 546 -20.22 -4.05 -6.00
N GLY A 547 -20.13 -5.04 -5.16
CA GLY A 547 -20.01 -4.80 -3.74
C GLY A 547 -19.68 -6.07 -2.96
N ASN A 548 -19.48 -5.91 -1.67
CA ASN A 548 -19.29 -7.04 -0.78
C ASN A 548 -19.90 -6.79 0.59
N LYS A 549 -20.06 -7.86 1.33
CA LYS A 549 -20.41 -7.83 2.75
C LYS A 549 -19.50 -8.77 3.52
N ALA A 550 -19.21 -8.42 4.76
CA ALA A 550 -18.52 -9.27 5.71
C ALA A 550 -19.27 -9.29 7.03
N THR A 551 -19.36 -10.46 7.65
CA THR A 551 -19.80 -10.60 9.04
C THR A 551 -18.74 -11.33 9.83
N TYR A 552 -18.52 -10.90 11.06
CA TYR A 552 -17.54 -11.49 11.96
C TYR A 552 -18.14 -11.67 13.35
N VAL A 553 -17.90 -12.83 13.94
CA VAL A 553 -18.27 -13.15 15.32
C VAL A 553 -17.04 -13.67 16.05
N GLU A 554 -16.82 -13.19 17.26
CA GLU A 554 -15.73 -13.62 18.12
C GLU A 554 -16.21 -13.76 19.55
N LEU A 555 -15.70 -14.76 20.24
CA LEU A 555 -15.82 -14.94 21.67
C LEU A 555 -14.43 -15.21 22.22
N ASN A 556 -13.97 -14.39 23.15
CA ASN A 556 -12.68 -14.61 23.80
C ASN A 556 -12.78 -14.61 25.32
N LEU A 557 -11.94 -15.43 25.95
CA LEU A 557 -11.79 -15.56 27.38
C LEU A 557 -10.34 -15.20 27.70
N ASN A 558 -10.13 -14.14 28.49
CA ASN A 558 -8.83 -13.66 28.90
C ASN A 558 -8.64 -13.85 30.40
N TYR A 559 -7.48 -14.31 30.79
CA TYR A 559 -7.06 -14.43 32.18
C TYR A 559 -5.68 -13.79 32.36
N GLU A 560 -5.56 -12.89 33.32
CA GLU A 560 -4.28 -12.26 33.68
C GLU A 560 -4.19 -12.13 35.19
N ARG A 561 -3.11 -12.68 35.76
CA ARG A 561 -2.91 -12.60 37.21
C ARG A 561 -1.43 -12.74 37.60
N THR A 562 -1.02 -11.93 38.58
CA THR A 562 0.32 -11.96 39.19
C THR A 562 0.24 -12.60 40.58
N PHE A 563 1.07 -13.61 40.83
CA PHE A 563 1.22 -14.32 42.08
C PHE A 563 2.66 -14.13 42.59
N GLY A 564 2.90 -13.08 43.35
CA GLY A 564 4.23 -12.73 43.81
C GLY A 564 5.15 -12.41 42.62
N LYS A 565 6.12 -13.26 42.32
CA LYS A 565 7.04 -13.11 41.18
C LYS A 565 6.56 -13.83 39.91
N HIS A 566 5.43 -14.49 39.96
CA HIS A 566 4.88 -15.30 38.87
C HIS A 566 3.71 -14.53 38.21
N GLN A 567 3.86 -14.15 36.95
CA GLN A 567 2.78 -13.59 36.15
C GLN A 567 2.32 -14.65 35.15
N VAL A 568 1.03 -14.89 35.11
CA VAL A 568 0.37 -15.85 34.21
C VAL A 568 -0.68 -15.12 33.37
N GLU A 569 -0.61 -15.30 32.06
CA GLU A 569 -1.60 -14.81 31.13
C GLU A 569 -2.13 -15.97 30.29
N GLY A 570 -3.43 -15.96 30.01
CA GLY A 570 -4.08 -16.95 29.18
C GLY A 570 -5.13 -16.31 28.27
N LEU A 571 -5.21 -16.76 27.04
CA LEU A 571 -6.26 -16.41 26.08
C LEU A 571 -6.82 -17.67 25.47
N PHE A 572 -8.13 -17.77 25.41
CA PHE A 572 -8.83 -18.74 24.57
C PHE A 572 -9.87 -18.01 23.73
N LEU A 573 -9.89 -18.28 22.43
CA LEU A 573 -10.66 -17.53 21.44
C LEU A 573 -11.36 -18.47 20.48
N TYR A 574 -12.62 -18.16 20.16
CA TYR A 574 -13.37 -18.70 19.03
C TYR A 574 -13.71 -17.56 18.09
N ASN A 575 -13.53 -17.75 16.76
CA ASN A 575 -13.96 -16.80 15.74
C ASN A 575 -14.64 -17.48 14.54
N GLN A 576 -15.46 -16.68 13.87
CA GLN A 576 -16.11 -17.06 12.62
C GLN A 576 -16.22 -15.83 11.72
N ARG A 577 -15.91 -16.00 10.43
CA ARG A 577 -16.05 -14.98 9.39
C ARG A 577 -16.81 -15.52 8.20
N ASP A 578 -17.76 -14.73 7.70
CA ASP A 578 -18.48 -14.93 6.44
C ASP A 578 -18.24 -13.69 5.58
N TYR A 579 -17.68 -13.88 4.38
CA TYR A 579 -17.41 -12.82 3.43
C TYR A 579 -18.01 -13.20 2.07
N GLN A 580 -18.76 -12.29 1.45
CA GLN A 580 -19.41 -12.52 0.18
C GLN A 580 -19.22 -11.32 -0.74
N GLN A 581 -18.84 -11.59 -2.00
CA GLN A 581 -18.83 -10.60 -3.09
C GLN A 581 -20.13 -10.72 -3.90
N PHE A 582 -20.57 -9.62 -4.48
CA PHE A 582 -21.73 -9.55 -5.36
C PHE A 582 -21.25 -9.32 -6.79
N GLU A 583 -20.72 -10.38 -7.40
CA GLU A 583 -20.29 -10.43 -8.80
C GLU A 583 -20.95 -11.61 -9.50
N GLU A 584 -21.01 -11.57 -10.84
CA GLU A 584 -21.61 -12.63 -11.67
C GLU A 584 -20.66 -13.82 -11.85
N SER A 585 -20.17 -14.42 -10.76
CA SER A 585 -19.27 -15.56 -10.83
C SER A 585 -19.42 -16.51 -9.64
N TYR A 586 -18.58 -17.52 -9.56
CA TYR A 586 -18.47 -18.41 -8.38
C TYR A 586 -18.18 -17.64 -7.08
N ASP A 587 -17.75 -16.39 -7.16
CA ASP A 587 -17.43 -15.53 -6.01
C ASP A 587 -18.68 -15.05 -5.26
N ILE A 588 -19.88 -15.25 -5.82
CA ILE A 588 -21.14 -15.02 -5.13
C ILE A 588 -21.34 -15.97 -3.92
N VAL A 589 -20.67 -17.14 -3.92
CA VAL A 589 -20.71 -18.06 -2.80
C VAL A 589 -19.83 -17.52 -1.66
N PRO A 590 -20.35 -17.42 -0.41
CA PRO A 590 -19.58 -16.86 0.70
C PRO A 590 -18.25 -17.58 0.95
N TYR A 591 -17.22 -16.82 1.31
CA TYR A 591 -15.98 -17.33 1.88
C TYR A 591 -16.13 -17.48 3.39
N ARG A 592 -16.14 -18.72 3.89
CA ARG A 592 -16.34 -19.00 5.30
C ARG A 592 -15.08 -19.55 5.94
N ARG A 593 -14.74 -18.96 7.07
CA ARG A 593 -13.64 -19.40 7.94
C ARG A 593 -14.13 -19.44 9.37
N MET A 594 -13.58 -20.38 10.14
CA MET A 594 -13.83 -20.47 11.57
C MET A 594 -12.59 -21.03 12.26
N GLY A 595 -12.42 -20.73 13.54
CA GLY A 595 -11.28 -21.25 14.26
C GLY A 595 -11.37 -21.09 15.76
N ILE A 596 -10.50 -21.82 16.44
CA ILE A 596 -10.15 -21.59 17.82
C ILE A 596 -8.66 -21.26 17.92
N ALA A 597 -8.31 -20.38 18.83
CA ALA A 597 -6.92 -20.05 19.13
C ALA A 597 -6.70 -19.96 20.62
N GLY A 598 -5.48 -20.21 21.04
CA GLY A 598 -5.10 -20.08 22.45
C GLY A 598 -3.69 -19.55 22.61
N ARG A 599 -3.48 -18.82 23.68
CA ARG A 599 -2.18 -18.33 24.15
C ARG A 599 -2.04 -18.59 25.65
N ALA A 600 -0.88 -19.06 26.07
CA ALA A 600 -0.47 -19.13 27.45
C ALA A 600 0.91 -18.50 27.59
N SER A 601 1.01 -17.47 28.42
CA SER A 601 2.26 -16.76 28.70
C SER A 601 2.58 -16.83 30.17
N TYR A 602 3.83 -17.06 30.49
CA TYR A 602 4.36 -17.13 31.86
C TYR A 602 5.60 -16.27 31.97
N THR A 603 5.60 -15.37 32.95
CA THR A 603 6.73 -14.50 33.24
C THR A 603 7.15 -14.71 34.69
N TYR A 604 8.44 -15.01 34.93
CA TYR A 604 9.02 -15.13 36.23
C TYR A 604 9.93 -13.94 36.55
N ASP A 605 9.58 -13.23 37.62
CA ASP A 605 10.37 -12.11 38.22
C ASP A 605 10.73 -11.02 37.18
N ASN A 606 9.85 -10.78 36.18
CA ASN A 606 10.03 -9.89 35.02
C ASN A 606 11.28 -10.20 34.17
N ARG A 607 11.95 -11.34 34.35
CA ARG A 607 13.21 -11.72 33.70
C ARG A 607 13.09 -12.82 32.68
N TYR A 608 12.40 -13.90 33.03
CA TYR A 608 12.27 -15.09 32.19
C TYR A 608 10.83 -15.19 31.68
N ILE A 609 10.68 -15.24 30.38
CA ILE A 609 9.38 -15.25 29.72
C ILE A 609 9.31 -16.50 28.86
N ALA A 610 8.19 -17.21 28.94
CA ALA A 610 7.85 -18.32 28.05
C ALA A 610 6.43 -18.17 27.56
N GLU A 611 6.22 -18.41 26.27
CA GLU A 611 4.91 -18.28 25.62
C GLU A 611 4.64 -19.49 24.73
N PHE A 612 3.43 -20.00 24.79
CA PHE A 612 2.90 -21.02 23.89
C PHE A 612 1.62 -20.51 23.23
N ASN A 613 1.57 -20.59 21.92
CA ASN A 613 0.38 -20.23 21.15
C ASN A 613 -0.04 -21.37 20.24
N PHE A 614 -1.32 -21.45 19.92
CA PHE A 614 -1.83 -22.32 18.88
C PHE A 614 -3.03 -21.69 18.16
N GLY A 615 -3.18 -22.02 16.89
CA GLY A 615 -4.37 -21.82 16.09
C GLY A 615 -4.85 -23.14 15.51
N TYR A 616 -6.15 -23.42 15.61
CA TYR A 616 -6.81 -24.53 14.93
C TYR A 616 -7.95 -23.97 14.08
N ASN A 617 -7.69 -23.87 12.78
CA ASN A 617 -8.51 -23.06 11.87
C ASN A 617 -9.02 -23.88 10.72
N GLY A 618 -10.27 -23.62 10.30
CA GLY A 618 -10.95 -24.25 9.19
C GLY A 618 -11.30 -23.28 8.07
N SER A 619 -11.15 -23.73 6.81
CA SER A 619 -11.51 -23.01 5.59
C SER A 619 -12.34 -23.89 4.67
N GLU A 620 -13.37 -23.32 4.04
CA GLU A 620 -14.19 -24.01 3.04
C GLU A 620 -13.47 -24.23 1.70
N ASN A 621 -12.32 -23.60 1.50
CA ASN A 621 -11.48 -23.83 0.31
C ASN A 621 -10.99 -25.28 0.19
N PHE A 622 -11.06 -26.07 1.26
CA PHE A 622 -10.59 -27.45 1.32
C PHE A 622 -11.74 -28.45 1.47
N ALA A 623 -11.55 -29.68 0.95
CA ALA A 623 -12.51 -30.77 1.06
C ALA A 623 -12.71 -31.20 2.51
N LYS A 624 -13.85 -31.84 2.78
CA LYS A 624 -14.14 -32.46 4.10
C LYS A 624 -13.00 -33.42 4.49
N GLY A 625 -12.42 -33.24 5.66
CA GLY A 625 -11.23 -33.97 6.13
C GLY A 625 -9.91 -33.20 6.04
N TYR A 626 -9.80 -32.22 5.14
CA TYR A 626 -8.62 -31.37 4.99
C TYR A 626 -8.88 -29.89 5.40
N ARG A 627 -10.11 -29.58 5.85
CA ARG A 627 -10.54 -28.20 6.17
C ARG A 627 -9.79 -27.57 7.32
N PHE A 628 -9.39 -28.35 8.32
CA PHE A 628 -8.78 -27.84 9.54
C PHE A 628 -7.27 -28.05 9.56
N GLY A 629 -6.53 -26.98 9.87
CA GLY A 629 -5.08 -26.99 10.10
C GLY A 629 -4.76 -26.60 11.54
N PHE A 630 -3.72 -27.25 12.12
CA PHE A 630 -3.19 -26.95 13.46
C PHE A 630 -1.82 -26.28 13.37
N PHE A 631 -1.69 -25.09 13.98
CA PHE A 631 -0.54 -24.22 13.86
C PHE A 631 -0.02 -23.81 15.24
N PRO A 632 0.86 -24.61 15.87
CA PRO A 632 1.47 -24.28 17.16
C PRO A 632 2.68 -23.37 17.03
N SER A 633 2.97 -22.59 18.09
CA SER A 633 4.20 -21.82 18.23
C SER A 633 4.65 -21.71 19.67
N VAL A 634 5.96 -21.56 19.86
CA VAL A 634 6.61 -21.34 21.16
C VAL A 634 7.56 -20.15 21.07
N ALA A 635 7.68 -19.38 22.14
CA ALA A 635 8.64 -18.30 22.25
C ALA A 635 9.21 -18.21 23.67
N ILE A 636 10.45 -17.76 23.76
CA ILE A 636 11.16 -17.52 25.01
C ILE A 636 11.81 -16.14 24.99
N GLY A 637 11.88 -15.52 26.15
CA GLY A 637 12.53 -14.22 26.35
C GLY A 637 13.34 -14.19 27.65
N TYR A 638 14.44 -13.45 27.58
CA TYR A 638 15.30 -13.23 28.74
C TYR A 638 15.72 -11.76 28.83
N LEU A 639 15.30 -11.10 29.92
CA LEU A 639 15.69 -9.73 30.24
C LEU A 639 16.92 -9.75 31.14
N LEU A 640 18.07 -9.65 30.51
CA LEU A 640 19.37 -9.61 31.24
C LEU A 640 19.48 -8.34 32.10
N SER A 641 18.93 -7.20 31.64
CA SER A 641 18.95 -5.94 32.40
C SER A 641 18.25 -6.00 33.76
N GLU A 642 17.31 -6.96 33.94
CA GLU A 642 16.60 -7.14 35.22
C GLU A 642 17.31 -8.07 36.20
N GLU A 643 18.49 -8.60 35.86
CA GLU A 643 19.31 -9.38 36.77
C GLU A 643 19.93 -8.49 37.85
N LYS A 644 20.04 -9.00 39.08
CA LYS A 644 20.56 -8.26 40.24
C LYS A 644 21.94 -7.70 40.01
N PHE A 645 22.81 -8.40 39.27
CA PHE A 645 24.16 -7.93 38.98
C PHE A 645 24.21 -6.78 37.99
N MET A 646 23.11 -6.56 37.23
CA MET A 646 22.97 -5.44 36.29
C MET A 646 22.44 -4.17 36.96
N GLU A 647 21.94 -4.25 38.18
CA GLU A 647 21.37 -3.11 38.91
C GLU A 647 22.29 -1.86 38.95
N PRO A 648 23.62 -1.98 39.18
CA PRO A 648 24.52 -0.83 39.11
C PRO A 648 24.70 -0.22 37.70
N TYR A 649 24.31 -0.92 36.68
CA TYR A 649 24.47 -0.52 35.26
C TYR A 649 23.18 -0.09 34.61
N LYS A 650 22.04 -0.05 35.32
CA LYS A 650 20.70 0.29 34.77
C LYS A 650 20.64 1.68 34.14
N ASP A 651 21.39 2.64 34.66
CA ASP A 651 21.47 4.00 34.09
C ASP A 651 22.11 4.01 32.69
N THR A 652 23.02 3.06 32.44
CA THR A 652 23.66 2.91 31.11
C THR A 652 22.88 1.95 30.22
N PHE A 653 22.55 0.77 30.74
CA PHE A 653 21.85 -0.30 30.06
C PHE A 653 20.40 -0.38 30.54
N SER A 654 19.55 0.48 30.02
CA SER A 654 18.14 0.52 30.43
C SER A 654 17.36 -0.73 29.99
N LYS A 655 17.81 -1.41 28.94
CA LYS A 655 17.23 -2.67 28.48
C LYS A 655 18.29 -3.53 27.79
N ILE A 656 18.37 -4.80 28.17
CA ILE A 656 19.08 -5.85 27.43
C ILE A 656 18.17 -7.06 27.43
N LYS A 657 17.61 -7.41 26.23
CA LYS A 657 16.68 -8.50 26.07
C LYS A 657 17.05 -9.40 24.90
N PHE A 658 17.07 -10.71 25.17
CA PHE A 658 17.19 -11.75 24.16
C PHE A 658 15.84 -12.43 23.98
N ARG A 659 15.49 -12.78 22.78
CA ARG A 659 14.25 -13.49 22.46
C ARG A 659 14.44 -14.45 21.31
N GLY A 660 13.67 -15.55 21.36
CA GLY A 660 13.64 -16.55 20.30
C GLY A 660 12.25 -17.10 20.14
N SER A 661 11.82 -17.35 18.90
CA SER A 661 10.55 -17.99 18.62
C SER A 661 10.65 -19.00 17.49
N PHE A 662 9.80 -20.04 17.57
CA PHE A 662 9.61 -21.02 16.51
C PHE A 662 8.13 -21.39 16.45
N GLY A 663 7.59 -21.54 15.22
CA GLY A 663 6.22 -21.98 15.07
C GLY A 663 5.81 -22.21 13.64
N LEU A 664 4.59 -22.74 13.50
CA LEU A 664 3.94 -22.99 12.22
C LEU A 664 2.80 -21.98 12.01
N THR A 665 2.62 -21.57 10.76
CA THR A 665 1.49 -20.76 10.32
C THR A 665 0.96 -21.28 9.00
N GLY A 666 -0.35 -21.13 8.74
CA GLY A 666 -1.01 -21.62 7.54
C GLY A 666 -1.51 -20.51 6.62
N ASN A 667 -1.68 -20.84 5.34
CA ASN A 667 -2.31 -20.00 4.33
C ASN A 667 -3.35 -20.82 3.54
N ASP A 668 -4.57 -20.31 3.39
CA ASP A 668 -5.66 -20.94 2.64
C ASP A 668 -5.92 -20.30 1.28
N GLN A 669 -5.07 -19.38 0.85
CA GLN A 669 -5.16 -18.75 -0.46
C GLN A 669 -4.75 -19.76 -1.55
N LEU A 670 -5.49 -19.77 -2.64
CA LEU A 670 -5.31 -20.71 -3.76
C LEU A 670 -5.19 -19.96 -5.09
N ASP A 671 -4.44 -18.86 -5.11
CA ASP A 671 -4.23 -18.02 -6.31
C ASP A 671 -5.56 -17.58 -6.98
N GLY A 672 -6.50 -17.11 -6.16
CA GLY A 672 -7.83 -16.68 -6.61
C GLY A 672 -8.81 -17.81 -6.89
N ARG A 673 -8.39 -19.08 -6.79
CA ARG A 673 -9.27 -20.23 -7.04
C ARG A 673 -10.12 -20.55 -5.81
N ARG A 674 -11.31 -21.06 -6.06
CA ARG A 674 -12.22 -21.54 -5.03
C ARG A 674 -12.61 -22.99 -5.29
N PHE A 675 -12.80 -23.74 -4.20
CA PHE A 675 -13.23 -25.14 -4.28
C PHE A 675 -12.39 -25.98 -5.24
N ALA A 676 -11.07 -25.68 -5.32
CA ALA A 676 -10.13 -26.35 -6.24
C ALA A 676 -10.03 -27.88 -5.99
N TYR A 677 -10.72 -28.41 -4.98
CA TYR A 677 -10.88 -29.84 -4.76
C TYR A 677 -11.98 -30.47 -5.64
N GLN A 678 -12.74 -29.66 -6.40
CA GLN A 678 -13.78 -30.10 -7.32
C GLN A 678 -13.34 -29.89 -8.77
N THR A 679 -13.66 -30.88 -9.64
CA THR A 679 -13.49 -30.71 -11.07
C THR A 679 -14.57 -29.78 -11.63
N THR A 680 -14.17 -28.81 -12.46
CA THR A 680 -15.09 -27.90 -13.12
C THR A 680 -15.40 -28.38 -14.55
N LEU A 681 -16.59 -28.06 -15.03
CA LEU A 681 -17.00 -28.25 -16.43
C LEU A 681 -17.18 -26.89 -17.09
N GLY A 682 -16.60 -26.73 -18.26
CA GLY A 682 -16.76 -25.52 -19.08
C GLY A 682 -17.58 -25.78 -20.34
N GLU A 683 -18.08 -24.71 -20.93
CA GLU A 683 -18.64 -24.69 -22.28
C GLU A 683 -17.84 -23.71 -23.13
N ASP A 684 -17.62 -24.05 -24.41
CA ASP A 684 -17.03 -23.12 -25.36
C ASP A 684 -17.80 -23.07 -26.69
N GLY A 685 -17.53 -22.03 -27.50
CA GLY A 685 -18.16 -21.84 -28.79
C GLY A 685 -17.66 -22.77 -29.91
N THR A 686 -16.69 -23.63 -29.62
CA THR A 686 -16.11 -24.56 -30.62
C THR A 686 -16.92 -25.83 -30.82
N GLY A 687 -18.20 -25.85 -30.42
CA GLY A 687 -19.09 -26.97 -30.51
C GLY A 687 -19.28 -27.52 -31.94
N TYR A 688 -20.42 -28.08 -32.21
CA TYR A 688 -20.73 -28.65 -33.50
C TYR A 688 -22.02 -28.04 -34.10
N ASP A 689 -21.95 -27.74 -35.40
CA ASP A 689 -23.07 -27.25 -36.18
C ASP A 689 -23.84 -28.42 -36.80
N TRP A 690 -25.12 -28.53 -36.49
CA TRP A 690 -26.04 -29.50 -37.04
C TRP A 690 -26.94 -28.85 -38.04
N GLY A 691 -27.20 -29.51 -39.14
CA GLY A 691 -28.12 -29.03 -40.15
C GLY A 691 -27.49 -28.90 -41.54
N THR A 692 -28.28 -28.61 -42.52
CA THR A 692 -27.89 -28.48 -43.93
C THR A 692 -28.53 -27.21 -44.55
N ASN A 693 -27.95 -26.74 -45.65
CA ASN A 693 -28.53 -25.66 -46.50
C ASN A 693 -28.70 -24.32 -45.78
N GLY A 694 -27.69 -23.92 -44.96
CA GLY A 694 -27.69 -22.60 -44.27
C GLY A 694 -28.58 -22.50 -43.05
N GLN A 695 -29.22 -23.58 -42.64
CA GLN A 695 -29.94 -23.68 -41.36
C GLN A 695 -29.10 -24.51 -40.40
N TYR A 696 -28.16 -23.86 -39.74
CA TYR A 696 -27.29 -24.49 -38.79
C TYR A 696 -27.84 -24.30 -37.36
N TYR A 697 -27.82 -25.39 -36.60
CA TYR A 697 -28.11 -25.39 -35.17
C TYR A 697 -26.83 -25.66 -34.41
N HIS A 698 -26.22 -24.60 -33.90
CA HIS A 698 -24.97 -24.69 -33.12
C HIS A 698 -25.20 -25.25 -31.74
N ARG A 699 -24.36 -26.17 -31.32
CA ARG A 699 -24.27 -26.66 -29.93
C ARG A 699 -22.87 -26.46 -29.43
N ASN A 700 -22.74 -25.67 -28.37
CA ASN A 700 -21.46 -25.51 -27.68
C ASN A 700 -20.95 -26.86 -27.17
N SER A 701 -19.65 -27.09 -27.29
CA SER A 701 -19.01 -28.23 -26.67
C SER A 701 -18.90 -28.03 -25.16
N ARG A 702 -18.90 -29.15 -24.45
CA ARG A 702 -18.58 -29.19 -23.02
C ARG A 702 -17.25 -29.86 -22.84
N PHE A 703 -16.46 -29.33 -21.93
CA PHE A 703 -15.14 -29.87 -21.65
C PHE A 703 -14.88 -29.90 -20.15
N GLU A 704 -13.96 -30.79 -19.75
CA GLU A 704 -13.40 -30.76 -18.40
C GLU A 704 -12.53 -29.50 -18.24
N GLY A 705 -12.88 -28.63 -17.29
CA GLY A 705 -12.15 -27.41 -16.99
C GLY A 705 -10.96 -27.71 -16.08
N ASP A 706 -10.97 -27.14 -14.90
CA ASP A 706 -9.92 -27.41 -13.92
C ASP A 706 -10.14 -28.77 -13.23
N PHE A 707 -9.08 -29.58 -13.20
CA PHE A 707 -9.09 -30.88 -12.54
C PHE A 707 -9.11 -30.71 -11.01
N GLY A 708 -10.06 -31.35 -10.34
CA GLY A 708 -10.22 -31.28 -8.89
C GLY A 708 -9.11 -32.01 -8.12
N ILE A 709 -8.71 -31.46 -7.00
CA ILE A 709 -7.63 -31.99 -6.14
C ILE A 709 -8.22 -32.38 -4.79
N PRO A 710 -8.71 -33.61 -4.60
CA PRO A 710 -9.44 -34.01 -3.40
C PRO A 710 -8.64 -33.93 -2.10
N ASN A 711 -7.31 -34.06 -2.18
CA ASN A 711 -6.37 -34.01 -1.06
C ASN A 711 -5.68 -32.66 -0.91
N LEU A 712 -6.26 -31.60 -1.51
CA LEU A 712 -5.77 -30.22 -1.36
C LEU A 712 -5.68 -29.84 0.11
N THR A 713 -4.54 -29.31 0.53
CA THR A 713 -4.22 -28.96 1.91
C THR A 713 -3.61 -27.55 2.04
N TRP A 714 -3.39 -27.15 3.24
CA TRP A 714 -2.82 -25.87 3.64
C TRP A 714 -1.39 -25.68 3.11
N GLU A 715 -1.12 -24.51 2.54
CA GLU A 715 0.24 -24.02 2.45
C GLU A 715 0.72 -23.72 3.88
N THR A 716 1.88 -24.21 4.26
CA THR A 716 2.41 -24.11 5.63
C THR A 716 3.78 -23.46 5.65
N VAL A 717 4.01 -22.60 6.63
CA VAL A 717 5.29 -21.93 6.86
C VAL A 717 5.79 -22.25 8.25
N SER A 718 6.99 -22.80 8.36
CA SER A 718 7.75 -22.81 9.61
C SER A 718 8.59 -21.56 9.72
N LYS A 719 8.44 -20.81 10.81
CA LYS A 719 9.14 -19.55 11.07
C LYS A 719 10.02 -19.69 12.29
N THR A 720 11.29 -19.30 12.16
CA THR A 720 12.25 -19.18 13.26
C THR A 720 12.69 -17.73 13.36
N ASN A 721 12.72 -17.17 14.55
CA ASN A 721 13.18 -15.82 14.80
C ASN A 721 14.12 -15.78 16.01
N ALA A 722 15.21 -15.03 15.90
CA ALA A 722 16.12 -14.70 17.00
C ALA A 722 16.26 -13.18 17.06
N GLY A 723 15.95 -12.59 18.21
CA GLY A 723 15.94 -11.15 18.40
C GLY A 723 16.77 -10.69 19.59
N PHE A 724 17.33 -9.51 19.45
CA PHE A 724 18.08 -8.80 20.48
C PHE A 724 17.58 -7.35 20.57
N GLU A 725 17.36 -6.88 21.80
CA GLU A 725 16.95 -5.50 22.06
C GLU A 725 17.92 -4.88 23.06
N LEU A 726 18.38 -3.66 22.77
CA LEU A 726 19.30 -2.89 23.57
C LEU A 726 18.76 -1.48 23.81
N GLY A 727 18.56 -1.12 25.07
CA GLY A 727 18.28 0.24 25.50
C GLY A 727 19.50 0.84 26.19
N LEU A 728 19.92 2.03 25.80
CA LEU A 728 21.04 2.75 26.41
C LEU A 728 20.60 4.13 26.89
N TRP A 729 20.98 4.46 28.13
CA TRP A 729 20.75 5.78 28.77
C TRP A 729 19.29 6.25 28.76
N ASN A 730 18.31 5.35 28.63
CA ASN A 730 16.90 5.67 28.37
C ASN A 730 16.68 6.59 27.14
N MET A 731 17.65 6.65 26.24
CA MET A 731 17.70 7.53 25.09
C MET A 731 17.76 6.77 23.78
N ILE A 732 18.48 5.67 23.74
CA ILE A 732 18.69 4.84 22.53
C ILE A 732 17.93 3.54 22.72
N ASP A 733 17.09 3.19 21.74
CA ASP A 733 16.42 1.89 21.64
C ASP A 733 16.82 1.26 20.31
N PHE A 734 17.57 0.16 20.38
CA PHE A 734 18.05 -0.60 19.24
C PHE A 734 17.44 -2.00 19.26
N GLN A 735 16.94 -2.45 18.14
CA GLN A 735 16.37 -3.78 17.96
C GLN A 735 16.94 -4.42 16.70
N VAL A 736 17.32 -5.70 16.79
CA VAL A 736 17.71 -6.52 15.66
C VAL A 736 17.02 -7.87 15.73
N ASP A 737 16.53 -8.33 14.59
CA ASP A 737 15.92 -9.64 14.40
C ASP A 737 16.55 -10.36 13.21
N TYR A 738 17.00 -11.58 13.41
CA TYR A 738 17.29 -12.53 12.34
C TYR A 738 16.11 -13.46 12.20
N PHE A 739 15.68 -13.70 10.97
CA PHE A 739 14.56 -14.61 10.67
C PHE A 739 14.93 -15.62 9.59
N PHE A 740 14.33 -16.82 9.72
CA PHE A 740 14.37 -17.88 8.73
C PHE A 740 12.98 -18.49 8.60
N GLU A 741 12.49 -18.60 7.36
CA GLU A 741 11.20 -19.19 7.03
C GLU A 741 11.40 -20.30 6.01
N HIS A 742 10.74 -21.45 6.26
CA HIS A 742 10.63 -22.53 5.31
C HIS A 742 9.16 -22.76 4.98
N ARG A 743 8.79 -22.46 3.75
CA ARG A 743 7.42 -22.58 3.23
C ARG A 743 7.32 -23.81 2.35
N TYR A 744 6.30 -24.62 2.55
CA TYR A 744 6.08 -25.87 1.84
C TYR A 744 4.58 -26.09 1.55
N ASN A 745 4.27 -27.06 0.70
CA ASN A 745 2.92 -27.31 0.18
C ASN A 745 2.36 -26.07 -0.55
N ILE A 746 3.21 -25.29 -1.22
CA ILE A 746 2.75 -24.14 -2.00
C ILE A 746 1.91 -24.67 -3.16
N PHE A 747 0.71 -24.12 -3.32
CA PHE A 747 -0.21 -24.48 -4.39
C PHE A 747 0.27 -23.91 -5.72
N MET A 748 0.49 -24.76 -6.73
CA MET A 748 1.03 -24.35 -8.02
C MET A 748 0.61 -25.31 -9.15
N LYS A 749 0.77 -24.85 -10.41
CA LYS A 749 0.56 -25.68 -11.60
C LYS A 749 1.61 -26.79 -11.70
N ARG A 750 1.20 -27.96 -12.22
CA ARG A 750 2.05 -29.12 -12.46
C ARG A 750 2.60 -29.08 -13.90
N ASN A 751 3.73 -28.39 -14.08
CA ASN A 751 4.33 -28.18 -15.42
C ASN A 751 5.05 -29.43 -16.00
N ASN A 752 5.28 -30.44 -15.19
CA ASN A 752 5.91 -31.71 -15.61
C ASN A 752 4.93 -32.74 -16.19
N ILE A 753 3.66 -32.38 -16.35
CA ILE A 753 2.65 -33.26 -16.96
C ILE A 753 2.70 -33.07 -18.48
N PRO A 754 2.99 -34.12 -19.26
CA PRO A 754 3.06 -34.01 -20.71
C PRO A 754 1.69 -33.73 -21.32
N THR A 755 1.66 -32.97 -22.41
CA THR A 755 0.41 -32.64 -23.14
C THR A 755 -0.35 -33.88 -23.63
N SER A 756 0.38 -34.99 -23.84
CA SER A 756 -0.20 -36.31 -24.21
C SER A 756 -1.12 -36.91 -23.13
N ALA A 757 -1.06 -36.40 -21.91
CA ALA A 757 -2.02 -36.74 -20.84
C ALA A 757 -3.44 -36.26 -21.10
N GLY A 758 -3.63 -35.34 -22.07
CA GLY A 758 -4.92 -34.91 -22.56
C GLY A 758 -5.67 -33.92 -21.69
N PHE A 759 -5.04 -33.35 -20.65
CA PHE A 759 -5.64 -32.28 -19.87
C PHE A 759 -5.73 -30.98 -20.69
N ARG A 760 -6.89 -30.37 -20.76
CA ARG A 760 -7.05 -29.04 -21.33
C ARG A 760 -6.42 -27.96 -20.46
N ASN A 761 -6.69 -28.00 -19.17
CA ASN A 761 -6.06 -27.15 -18.18
C ASN A 761 -5.04 -27.96 -17.38
N THR A 762 -3.82 -27.46 -17.27
CA THR A 762 -2.78 -28.09 -16.45
C THR A 762 -3.26 -28.25 -15.00
N PRO A 763 -3.22 -29.45 -14.44
CA PRO A 763 -3.59 -29.69 -13.05
C PRO A 763 -2.73 -28.91 -12.06
N TRP A 764 -3.26 -28.64 -10.90
CA TRP A 764 -2.57 -27.99 -9.79
C TRP A 764 -2.29 -28.97 -8.65
N ALA A 765 -1.37 -28.65 -7.77
CA ALA A 765 -1.11 -29.41 -6.55
C ALA A 765 -0.40 -28.58 -5.48
N ASN A 766 -0.44 -29.05 -4.23
CA ASN A 766 0.44 -28.57 -3.17
C ASN A 766 1.83 -29.19 -3.36
N TYR A 767 2.75 -28.48 -4.01
CA TYR A 767 4.05 -29.03 -4.42
C TYR A 767 5.24 -28.15 -4.04
N GLY A 768 5.17 -26.85 -4.27
CA GLY A 768 6.28 -25.92 -4.18
C GLY A 768 6.85 -25.76 -2.76
N LYS A 769 8.16 -25.44 -2.70
CA LYS A 769 8.88 -25.10 -1.47
C LYS A 769 9.78 -23.88 -1.70
N VAL A 770 9.77 -22.96 -0.74
CA VAL A 770 10.60 -21.74 -0.76
C VAL A 770 11.18 -21.51 0.63
N ASN A 771 12.48 -21.18 0.68
CA ASN A 771 13.11 -20.63 1.87
C ASN A 771 13.16 -19.11 1.78
N ASN A 772 13.03 -18.42 2.91
CA ASN A 772 13.21 -16.99 3.01
C ASN A 772 13.95 -16.64 4.30
N GLN A 773 14.95 -15.75 4.24
CA GLN A 773 15.77 -15.37 5.40
C GLN A 773 16.19 -13.92 5.30
N GLY A 774 16.54 -13.33 6.46
CA GLY A 774 16.98 -11.95 6.46
C GLY A 774 17.17 -11.37 7.84
N ILE A 775 17.33 -10.05 7.84
CA ILE A 775 17.61 -9.24 9.06
C ILE A 775 16.72 -8.00 9.03
N ASP A 776 16.13 -7.70 10.18
CA ASP A 776 15.41 -6.44 10.45
C ASP A 776 16.17 -5.66 11.52
N LEU A 777 16.41 -4.37 11.29
CA LEU A 777 17.03 -3.46 12.24
C LEU A 777 16.11 -2.26 12.49
N ALA A 778 15.98 -1.85 13.74
CA ALA A 778 15.33 -0.60 14.13
C ALA A 778 16.19 0.15 15.15
N LEU A 779 16.36 1.43 14.98
CA LEU A 779 17.07 2.32 15.88
C LEU A 779 16.23 3.57 16.12
N ASN A 780 15.94 3.85 17.39
CA ASN A 780 15.32 5.09 17.82
C ASN A 780 16.25 5.77 18.84
N VAL A 781 16.47 7.05 18.64
CA VAL A 781 17.23 7.90 19.59
C VAL A 781 16.37 9.10 19.90
N ASN A 782 16.05 9.29 21.18
CA ASN A 782 15.19 10.39 21.64
C ASN A 782 15.89 11.11 22.78
N LYS A 783 16.10 12.42 22.66
CA LYS A 783 16.73 13.21 23.68
C LYS A 783 16.13 14.58 23.82
N GLN A 784 15.66 14.89 25.02
CA GLN A 784 15.39 16.26 25.44
C GLN A 784 16.73 16.90 25.83
N ILE A 785 17.22 17.87 25.05
CA ILE A 785 18.51 18.53 25.27
C ILE A 785 18.37 19.61 26.36
N ASN A 786 17.26 20.36 26.29
CA ASN A 786 16.87 21.36 27.27
C ASN A 786 15.36 21.59 27.19
N LYS A 787 14.78 22.48 28.00
CA LYS A 787 13.32 22.76 28.04
C LYS A 787 12.71 23.07 26.68
N ASP A 788 13.49 23.69 25.79
CA ASP A 788 13.02 24.21 24.52
C ASP A 788 13.41 23.31 23.33
N LEU A 789 14.40 22.42 23.48
CA LEU A 789 14.98 21.65 22.37
C LEU A 789 14.89 20.16 22.62
N TYR A 790 14.15 19.48 21.76
CA TYR A 790 14.12 18.03 21.63
C TYR A 790 14.72 17.62 20.30
N VAL A 791 15.48 16.54 20.31
CA VAL A 791 16.10 15.93 19.11
C VAL A 791 15.79 14.46 19.11
N GLY A 792 15.21 14.00 18.01
CA GLY A 792 14.96 12.60 17.75
C GLY A 792 15.68 12.13 16.48
N PHE A 793 16.09 10.89 16.45
CA PHE A 793 16.55 10.18 15.26
C PHE A 793 15.87 8.82 15.21
N ARG A 794 15.43 8.42 14.04
CA ARG A 794 14.92 7.07 13.78
C ARG A 794 15.59 6.49 12.54
N GLY A 795 15.82 5.19 12.57
CA GLY A 795 16.34 4.45 11.43
C GLY A 795 15.76 3.05 11.38
N SER A 796 15.48 2.57 10.20
CA SER A 796 15.05 1.20 9.94
C SER A 796 15.82 0.62 8.77
N PHE A 797 16.07 -0.67 8.80
CA PHE A 797 16.69 -1.41 7.72
C PHE A 797 16.09 -2.82 7.68
N THR A 798 15.77 -3.29 6.50
CA THR A 798 15.28 -4.63 6.25
C THR A 798 16.01 -5.22 5.06
N TYR A 799 16.56 -6.40 5.23
CA TYR A 799 17.08 -7.24 4.16
C TYR A 799 16.37 -8.59 4.18
N ALA A 800 15.77 -8.97 3.06
CA ALA A 800 15.07 -10.25 2.91
C ALA A 800 15.44 -10.91 1.57
N GLN A 801 15.83 -12.16 1.61
CA GLN A 801 16.17 -12.94 0.44
C GLN A 801 15.49 -14.30 0.47
N ASN A 802 14.73 -14.60 -0.58
CA ASN A 802 14.12 -15.90 -0.78
C ASN A 802 14.92 -16.77 -1.76
N LYS A 803 14.66 -18.09 -1.72
CA LYS A 803 15.22 -19.09 -2.63
C LYS A 803 14.19 -20.18 -2.88
N ILE A 804 13.94 -20.50 -4.14
CA ILE A 804 13.12 -21.62 -4.56
C ILE A 804 13.88 -22.92 -4.26
N ILE A 805 13.30 -23.76 -3.42
CA ILE A 805 13.87 -25.06 -3.06
C ILE A 805 13.30 -26.16 -3.95
N GLU A 806 12.00 -26.07 -4.26
CA GLU A 806 11.32 -27.03 -5.13
C GLU A 806 10.20 -26.35 -5.90
N GLN A 807 10.21 -26.51 -7.20
CA GLN A 807 9.19 -26.04 -8.13
C GLN A 807 8.98 -27.10 -9.20
N ASP A 808 7.74 -27.28 -9.66
CA ASP A 808 7.45 -28.23 -10.73
C ASP A 808 7.79 -27.60 -12.08
N GLU A 809 8.91 -28.02 -12.63
CA GLU A 809 9.45 -27.52 -13.89
C GLU A 809 9.34 -28.58 -14.99
N ALA A 810 9.16 -28.10 -16.24
CA ALA A 810 9.15 -29.01 -17.39
C ALA A 810 10.50 -29.74 -17.52
N LEU A 811 10.48 -31.00 -17.95
CA LEU A 811 11.67 -31.84 -18.09
C LEU A 811 12.78 -31.21 -18.97
N GLY A 812 12.40 -30.47 -20.00
CA GLY A 812 13.34 -29.77 -20.89
C GLY A 812 13.97 -28.50 -20.28
N VAL A 813 13.59 -28.10 -19.06
CA VAL A 813 14.16 -26.96 -18.35
C VAL A 813 15.06 -27.39 -17.20
N MET A 814 14.76 -28.54 -16.60
CA MET A 814 15.52 -29.09 -15.48
C MET A 814 16.98 -29.34 -15.83
N GLY A 815 17.88 -28.80 -15.03
CA GLY A 815 19.34 -28.92 -15.25
C GLY A 815 19.92 -28.02 -16.35
N THR A 816 19.11 -27.10 -16.92
CA THR A 816 19.58 -26.10 -17.89
C THR A 816 19.78 -24.74 -17.22
N ASN A 817 20.37 -23.78 -17.94
CA ASN A 817 20.52 -22.38 -17.55
C ASN A 817 19.17 -21.67 -17.29
N ARG A 818 18.05 -22.21 -17.78
CA ARG A 818 16.69 -21.66 -17.59
C ARG A 818 15.98 -22.20 -16.35
N GLN A 819 16.64 -23.09 -15.59
CA GLN A 819 16.06 -23.65 -14.37
C GLN A 819 15.82 -22.56 -13.32
N ARG A 820 14.60 -22.52 -12.76
CA ARG A 820 14.22 -21.56 -11.74
C ARG A 820 14.43 -22.07 -10.31
N THR A 821 14.43 -23.38 -10.12
CA THR A 821 14.77 -24.02 -8.84
C THR A 821 16.20 -23.66 -8.46
N GLY A 822 16.38 -23.10 -7.29
CA GLY A 822 17.69 -22.57 -6.85
C GLY A 822 17.78 -21.04 -6.94
N GLU A 823 16.93 -20.42 -7.74
CA GLU A 823 16.84 -18.97 -7.93
C GLU A 823 15.80 -18.32 -6.97
N LYS A 824 15.65 -17.00 -7.07
CA LYS A 824 14.67 -16.24 -6.29
C LYS A 824 13.27 -16.37 -6.91
N VAL A 825 12.26 -16.26 -6.09
CA VAL A 825 10.87 -16.08 -6.57
C VAL A 825 10.80 -14.78 -7.37
N ASN A 826 10.25 -14.85 -8.59
CA ASN A 826 10.19 -13.74 -9.54
C ASN A 826 11.56 -13.24 -10.02
N GLN A 827 12.59 -14.13 -10.03
CA GLN A 827 13.86 -13.84 -10.64
C GLN A 827 13.66 -13.48 -12.11
N LEU A 828 14.33 -12.44 -12.56
CA LEU A 828 14.37 -12.05 -13.97
C LEU A 828 15.27 -13.03 -14.75
N PHE A 829 14.80 -13.40 -15.94
CA PHE A 829 15.55 -14.22 -16.88
C PHE A 829 15.69 -13.46 -18.20
N GLY A 830 16.81 -13.60 -18.84
CA GLY A 830 17.11 -12.97 -20.12
C GLY A 830 18.47 -13.41 -20.64
N LEU A 831 18.85 -12.88 -21.80
CA LEU A 831 20.15 -13.14 -22.39
C LEU A 831 21.22 -12.28 -21.73
N VAL A 832 22.45 -12.77 -21.70
CA VAL A 832 23.63 -12.05 -21.22
C VAL A 832 24.35 -11.44 -22.42
N ASP A 833 24.60 -10.12 -22.35
CA ASP A 833 25.39 -9.45 -23.40
C ASP A 833 26.91 -9.68 -23.21
N GLU A 834 27.63 -9.70 -24.32
CA GLU A 834 29.09 -9.70 -24.40
C GLU A 834 29.63 -8.43 -25.08
N GLY A 835 28.82 -7.37 -25.07
CA GLY A 835 29.11 -6.12 -25.77
C GLY A 835 28.33 -5.97 -27.08
N LEU A 836 28.80 -5.10 -27.94
CA LEU A 836 28.20 -4.87 -29.26
C LEU A 836 29.04 -5.56 -30.36
N PHE A 837 28.39 -6.04 -31.40
CA PHE A 837 29.07 -6.50 -32.57
C PHE A 837 29.97 -5.41 -33.14
N THR A 838 31.21 -5.76 -33.45
CA THR A 838 32.21 -4.92 -34.14
C THR A 838 32.20 -5.18 -35.63
N PHE A 839 32.87 -4.38 -36.41
CA PHE A 839 33.04 -4.59 -37.83
C PHE A 839 33.88 -5.87 -38.13
N ASP A 840 34.75 -6.29 -37.21
CA ASP A 840 35.61 -7.44 -37.33
C ASP A 840 34.91 -8.77 -37.01
N ASP A 841 33.70 -8.73 -36.44
CA ASP A 841 32.90 -9.92 -36.12
C ASP A 841 32.24 -10.57 -37.38
N PHE A 842 32.35 -9.92 -38.54
CA PHE A 842 31.66 -10.34 -39.77
C PHE A 842 32.61 -10.75 -40.91
N GLN A 843 32.13 -11.70 -41.70
CA GLN A 843 32.85 -12.21 -42.86
C GLN A 843 32.79 -11.25 -44.05
N LYS A 844 33.92 -11.12 -44.76
CA LYS A 844 34.05 -10.31 -45.99
C LYS A 844 34.39 -11.19 -47.19
N ASP A 845 33.96 -10.76 -48.36
CA ASP A 845 34.35 -11.39 -49.61
C ASP A 845 35.78 -10.98 -50.01
N ALA A 846 36.23 -11.45 -51.19
CA ALA A 846 37.55 -11.13 -51.71
C ALA A 846 37.77 -9.65 -52.08
N ASN A 847 36.69 -8.86 -52.19
CA ASN A 847 36.71 -7.42 -52.49
C ASN A 847 36.70 -6.58 -51.20
N GLY A 848 36.50 -7.20 -50.05
CA GLY A 848 36.40 -6.54 -48.77
C GLY A 848 34.96 -6.13 -48.37
N ASP A 849 33.96 -6.54 -49.16
CA ASP A 849 32.55 -6.28 -48.87
C ASP A 849 31.99 -7.32 -47.90
N TYR A 850 31.08 -6.93 -47.01
CA TYR A 850 30.47 -7.86 -46.07
C TYR A 850 29.56 -8.86 -46.77
N LEU A 851 29.70 -10.13 -46.41
CA LEU A 851 28.80 -11.19 -46.88
C LEU A 851 27.41 -10.99 -46.23
N ILE A 852 26.39 -10.95 -47.06
CA ILE A 852 25.00 -10.77 -46.63
C ILE A 852 24.36 -12.15 -46.41
N ALA A 853 23.76 -12.34 -45.23
CA ALA A 853 22.99 -13.52 -44.89
C ALA A 853 21.61 -13.50 -45.58
N GLU A 854 20.92 -14.63 -45.65
CA GLU A 854 19.58 -14.74 -46.24
C GLU A 854 18.53 -13.85 -45.57
N ASN A 855 18.72 -13.58 -44.27
CA ASN A 855 17.85 -12.71 -43.50
C ASN A 855 18.12 -11.20 -43.69
N GLY A 856 19.11 -10.82 -44.50
CA GLY A 856 19.50 -9.44 -44.78
C GLY A 856 20.52 -8.83 -43.80
N GLY A 857 20.96 -9.59 -42.80
CA GLY A 857 22.06 -9.21 -41.89
C GLY A 857 23.42 -9.52 -42.52
N TYR A 858 24.50 -9.33 -41.75
CA TYR A 858 25.83 -9.76 -42.16
C TYR A 858 26.12 -11.17 -41.63
N VAL A 859 26.94 -11.93 -42.38
CA VAL A 859 27.36 -13.28 -41.99
C VAL A 859 28.42 -13.14 -40.89
N VAL A 860 28.16 -13.67 -39.72
CA VAL A 860 29.12 -13.65 -38.60
C VAL A 860 30.31 -14.59 -38.89
N ASN A 861 31.44 -14.32 -38.23
CA ASN A 861 32.61 -15.23 -38.32
C ASN A 861 32.26 -16.61 -37.73
N LYS A 862 32.96 -17.66 -38.14
CA LYS A 862 32.64 -19.05 -37.79
C LYS A 862 32.76 -19.38 -36.30
N ASP A 863 33.52 -18.58 -35.57
CA ASP A 863 33.73 -18.68 -34.13
C ASP A 863 32.74 -17.90 -33.31
N ILE A 864 31.82 -17.19 -33.96
CA ILE A 864 30.77 -16.38 -33.31
C ILE A 864 29.42 -17.09 -33.50
N PRO A 865 28.67 -17.31 -32.40
CA PRO A 865 27.33 -17.90 -32.47
C PRO A 865 26.39 -17.11 -33.39
N THR A 866 25.56 -17.81 -34.14
CA THR A 866 24.51 -17.18 -34.95
C THR A 866 23.33 -16.80 -34.06
N HIS A 867 22.57 -15.80 -34.47
CA HIS A 867 21.40 -15.34 -33.72
C HIS A 867 20.11 -15.72 -34.45
N THR A 868 19.10 -16.22 -33.70
CA THR A 868 17.79 -16.57 -34.26
C THR A 868 16.80 -15.40 -34.26
N PHE A 869 17.14 -14.29 -33.59
CA PHE A 869 16.19 -13.18 -33.36
C PHE A 869 16.07 -12.22 -34.55
N GLY A 870 16.91 -12.35 -35.57
CA GLY A 870 16.87 -11.51 -36.77
C GLY A 870 18.25 -11.20 -37.32
N PRO A 871 18.31 -10.32 -38.33
CA PRO A 871 19.57 -9.93 -38.96
C PRO A 871 20.44 -9.14 -37.98
N VAL A 872 21.73 -9.46 -37.95
CA VAL A 872 22.71 -8.76 -37.10
C VAL A 872 23.69 -7.96 -37.98
N ARG A 873 24.13 -6.83 -37.43
CA ARG A 873 25.11 -5.91 -38.03
C ARG A 873 26.02 -5.30 -36.95
N PRO A 874 27.11 -4.65 -37.30
CA PRO A 874 27.92 -3.91 -36.33
C PRO A 874 27.08 -2.93 -35.47
N GLY A 875 27.32 -2.91 -34.17
CA GLY A 875 26.57 -2.08 -33.21
C GLY A 875 25.31 -2.74 -32.65
N ASP A 876 24.89 -3.90 -33.16
CA ASP A 876 23.83 -4.68 -32.50
C ASP A 876 24.39 -5.40 -31.27
N ILE A 877 23.52 -5.77 -30.30
CA ILE A 877 23.97 -6.47 -29.08
C ILE A 877 24.43 -7.88 -29.42
N LYS A 878 25.65 -8.22 -28.99
CA LYS A 878 26.23 -9.55 -29.09
C LYS A 878 25.90 -10.31 -27.82
N TYR A 879 25.04 -11.31 -27.93
CA TYR A 879 24.63 -12.13 -26.80
C TYR A 879 25.45 -13.39 -26.67
N LYS A 880 25.60 -13.83 -25.43
CA LYS A 880 26.33 -15.03 -25.06
C LYS A 880 25.51 -16.28 -25.39
N ASP A 881 26.14 -17.23 -26.06
CA ASP A 881 25.69 -18.62 -26.18
C ASP A 881 25.96 -19.32 -24.83
N VAL A 882 24.93 -19.43 -23.99
CA VAL A 882 25.06 -19.98 -22.63
C VAL A 882 25.01 -21.50 -22.63
N ASN A 883 24.26 -22.08 -23.54
CA ASN A 883 24.09 -23.52 -23.63
C ASN A 883 25.18 -24.20 -24.50
N GLY A 884 25.95 -23.42 -25.30
CA GLY A 884 27.08 -23.87 -26.09
C GLY A 884 26.69 -24.60 -27.37
N ASP A 885 25.51 -24.37 -27.93
CA ASP A 885 25.01 -25.03 -29.13
C ASP A 885 25.40 -24.30 -30.44
N GLY A 886 26.09 -23.18 -30.38
CA GLY A 886 26.49 -22.32 -31.48
C GLY A 886 25.42 -21.39 -32.01
N VAL A 887 24.28 -21.32 -31.37
CA VAL A 887 23.12 -20.50 -31.79
C VAL A 887 22.51 -19.77 -30.62
N VAL A 888 22.59 -18.46 -30.61
CA VAL A 888 21.88 -17.65 -29.59
C VAL A 888 20.39 -17.65 -29.86
N SER A 889 19.62 -18.13 -28.91
CA SER A 889 18.16 -18.26 -28.94
C SER A 889 17.52 -18.02 -27.58
N SER A 890 16.23 -18.23 -27.44
CA SER A 890 15.55 -18.21 -26.12
C SER A 890 16.02 -19.36 -25.20
N LEU A 891 16.77 -20.31 -25.70
CA LEU A 891 17.38 -21.40 -24.92
C LEU A 891 18.59 -20.93 -24.10
N ASP A 892 19.15 -19.76 -24.44
CA ASP A 892 20.28 -19.15 -23.75
C ASP A 892 19.86 -18.18 -22.61
N GLU A 893 18.55 -17.98 -22.43
CA GLU A 893 18.08 -17.20 -21.29
C GLU A 893 18.56 -17.81 -19.97
N THR A 894 19.06 -16.97 -19.08
CA THR A 894 19.54 -17.35 -17.75
C THR A 894 19.09 -16.34 -16.69
N ALA A 895 19.33 -16.64 -15.42
CA ALA A 895 19.05 -15.70 -14.33
C ALA A 895 19.93 -14.46 -14.46
N ILE A 896 19.30 -13.30 -14.60
CA ILE A 896 19.98 -12.00 -14.71
C ILE A 896 19.51 -11.02 -13.63
N GLY A 897 20.41 -10.13 -13.19
CA GLY A 897 20.08 -9.11 -12.19
C GLY A 897 19.45 -9.70 -10.92
N GLY A 898 18.17 -9.48 -10.72
CA GLY A 898 17.43 -9.93 -9.54
C GLY A 898 15.91 -9.94 -9.75
N THR A 899 15.18 -9.27 -8.89
CA THR A 899 13.71 -9.24 -8.90
C THR A 899 13.18 -7.82 -9.02
N TYR A 900 11.93 -7.66 -9.51
CA TYR A 900 11.22 -6.37 -9.52
C TYR A 900 10.92 -5.83 -8.12
N ASN A 901 10.87 -6.70 -7.12
CA ASN A 901 10.61 -6.29 -5.76
C ASN A 901 11.94 -6.11 -5.02
N PRO A 902 12.13 -5.03 -4.25
CA PRO A 902 13.37 -4.79 -3.54
C PRO A 902 13.61 -5.85 -2.47
N GLN A 903 14.87 -6.23 -2.30
CA GLN A 903 15.32 -7.10 -1.21
C GLN A 903 15.82 -6.30 0.00
N ILE A 904 16.20 -5.05 -0.23
CA ILE A 904 16.62 -4.09 0.79
C ILE A 904 15.63 -2.93 0.79
N VAL A 905 15.14 -2.57 1.99
CA VAL A 905 14.41 -1.33 2.22
C VAL A 905 14.99 -0.68 3.48
N TYR A 906 15.25 0.60 3.43
CA TYR A 906 15.77 1.36 4.54
C TYR A 906 15.11 2.74 4.62
N GLY A 907 15.12 3.29 5.83
CA GLY A 907 14.72 4.67 6.05
C GLY A 907 15.41 5.21 7.30
N PHE A 908 15.72 6.49 7.28
CA PHE A 908 16.29 7.18 8.42
C PHE A 908 15.90 8.65 8.38
N GLY A 909 15.74 9.24 9.56
CA GLY A 909 15.38 10.64 9.65
C GLY A 909 15.58 11.22 11.03
N THR A 910 15.51 12.54 11.09
CA THR A 910 15.65 13.31 12.31
C THR A 910 14.44 14.21 12.50
N ASN A 911 14.03 14.37 13.74
CA ASN A 911 13.03 15.35 14.13
C ASN A 911 13.60 16.28 15.20
N PHE A 912 13.39 17.55 14.99
CA PHE A 912 13.79 18.62 15.91
C PHE A 912 12.55 19.36 16.35
N ARG A 913 12.39 19.56 17.64
CA ARG A 913 11.37 20.47 18.19
C ARG A 913 12.09 21.54 18.98
N TYR A 914 11.89 22.78 18.58
CA TYR A 914 12.37 23.95 19.31
C TYR A 914 11.20 24.84 19.66
N LYS A 915 10.81 24.87 20.93
CA LYS A 915 9.59 25.54 21.42
C LYS A 915 8.35 25.05 20.64
N ASN A 916 7.75 25.94 19.85
CA ASN A 916 6.54 25.66 19.05
C ASN A 916 6.87 25.34 17.57
N LEU A 917 8.15 25.19 17.24
CA LEU A 917 8.59 24.87 15.88
C LEU A 917 9.03 23.42 15.81
N ASP A 918 8.39 22.63 14.97
CA ASP A 918 8.76 21.26 14.66
C ASP A 918 9.38 21.20 13.27
N PHE A 919 10.50 20.51 13.14
CA PHE A 919 11.16 20.24 11.87
C PHE A 919 11.45 18.74 11.77
N ASN A 920 11.06 18.13 10.67
CA ASN A 920 11.29 16.73 10.40
C ASN A 920 11.87 16.56 8.99
N ILE A 921 12.90 15.72 8.89
CA ILE A 921 13.45 15.26 7.60
C ILE A 921 13.57 13.75 7.65
N PHE A 922 13.09 13.09 6.59
CA PHE A 922 13.13 11.64 6.48
C PHE A 922 13.57 11.21 5.08
N PHE A 923 14.50 10.27 5.04
CA PHE A 923 14.99 9.65 3.81
C PHE A 923 14.55 8.20 3.79
N GLN A 924 14.07 7.74 2.65
CA GLN A 924 13.78 6.33 2.41
C GLN A 924 14.41 5.88 1.10
N GLY A 925 14.76 4.61 1.04
CA GLY A 925 15.33 4.02 -0.16
C GLY A 925 15.15 2.51 -0.20
N ASN A 926 15.42 1.99 -1.37
CA ASN A 926 15.44 0.55 -1.63
C ASN A 926 16.70 0.15 -2.38
N GLY A 927 17.00 -1.13 -2.35
CA GLY A 927 18.15 -1.70 -3.06
C GLY A 927 17.86 -3.12 -3.53
N MET A 928 18.72 -3.62 -4.40
CA MET A 928 18.60 -4.93 -5.02
C MET A 928 17.24 -5.13 -5.70
N THR A 929 16.77 -4.07 -6.38
CA THR A 929 15.57 -4.09 -7.24
C THR A 929 16.02 -3.92 -8.69
N TYR A 930 15.42 -4.66 -9.59
CA TYR A 930 15.80 -4.74 -10.99
C TYR A 930 14.55 -4.71 -11.85
N GLY A 931 14.68 -4.28 -13.10
CA GLY A 931 13.56 -4.28 -14.04
C GLY A 931 14.05 -4.18 -15.47
N PHE A 932 13.24 -4.66 -16.39
CA PHE A 932 13.49 -4.45 -17.81
C PHE A 932 13.13 -3.01 -18.18
N LYS A 933 14.02 -2.36 -18.90
CA LYS A 933 13.91 -0.95 -19.29
C LYS A 933 13.13 -0.90 -20.56
N GLY A 934 12.45 -1.24 -21.12
CA GLY A 934 11.73 -1.22 -22.38
C GLY A 934 10.73 -2.32 -22.57
N GLY A 935 10.49 -3.09 -21.61
CA GLY A 935 9.60 -4.27 -21.66
C GLY A 935 8.37 -4.10 -22.52
N CYS A 936 7.34 -4.36 -22.56
CA CYS A 936 6.15 -4.44 -23.38
C CYS A 936 5.82 -3.22 -24.26
N SER A 937 6.54 -2.12 -24.21
CA SER A 937 6.33 -0.98 -25.08
C SER A 937 7.62 -0.18 -25.18
N ASN A 938 7.95 0.27 -26.33
CA ASN A 938 9.16 1.03 -26.70
C ASN A 938 9.21 2.42 -26.10
N LYS A 939 8.59 2.62 -24.98
CA LYS A 939 8.47 3.92 -24.27
C LYS A 939 9.80 4.49 -23.85
N PHE A 940 10.84 3.65 -23.77
CA PHE A 940 12.18 4.04 -23.35
C PHE A 940 13.29 3.66 -24.33
N THR A 941 12.96 3.08 -25.48
CA THR A 941 13.90 2.79 -26.54
C THR A 941 13.67 3.72 -27.72
N PRO A 942 14.73 4.28 -28.32
CA PRO A 942 14.58 5.19 -29.44
C PRO A 942 13.97 4.49 -30.66
N GLY A 943 12.95 5.11 -31.20
CA GLY A 943 12.61 4.92 -32.60
C GLY A 943 11.72 3.79 -32.98
N GLU A 944 11.15 3.01 -32.04
CA GLU A 944 10.50 1.85 -32.52
C GLU A 944 9.33 1.25 -31.78
N THR A 945 8.26 1.02 -32.49
CA THR A 945 7.20 0.10 -32.15
C THR A 945 6.64 -0.54 -33.40
N MET A 946 6.70 -1.87 -33.50
CA MET A 946 5.91 -2.68 -34.45
C MET A 946 5.43 -2.00 -35.75
N GLY A 947 6.33 -1.29 -36.43
CA GLY A 947 6.02 -0.52 -37.63
C GLY A 947 5.39 0.85 -37.40
N ALA A 948 5.33 1.32 -36.14
CA ALA A 948 4.93 2.65 -35.77
C ALA A 948 6.10 3.44 -35.19
N MET A 949 6.21 4.73 -35.51
CA MET A 949 7.20 5.63 -34.92
C MET A 949 6.72 6.02 -33.54
N GLY A 950 7.53 5.80 -32.49
CA GLY A 950 7.33 6.35 -31.16
C GLY A 950 8.15 7.61 -30.95
N ASN A 951 7.95 8.30 -29.85
CA ASN A 951 8.82 9.40 -29.43
C ASN A 951 10.22 8.92 -29.07
N ILE A 952 11.21 9.78 -29.25
CA ILE A 952 12.62 9.48 -28.99
C ILE A 952 13.12 10.32 -27.81
N LEU A 953 13.71 9.66 -26.83
CA LEU A 953 14.26 10.32 -25.64
C LEU A 953 15.49 11.16 -26.01
N THR A 954 15.68 12.26 -25.30
CA THR A 954 16.81 13.20 -25.52
C THR A 954 18.19 12.56 -25.31
N ASN A 955 18.29 11.46 -24.53
CA ASN A 955 19.55 10.73 -24.30
C ASN A 955 19.91 9.75 -25.43
N TYR A 956 19.20 9.74 -26.54
CA TYR A 956 19.48 8.89 -27.71
C TYR A 956 20.87 9.13 -28.32
N GLN A 957 21.45 10.30 -28.07
CA GLN A 957 22.78 10.67 -28.57
C GLN A 957 23.89 9.76 -28.00
N ASP A 958 23.69 9.19 -26.80
CA ASP A 958 24.60 8.20 -26.22
C ASP A 958 24.29 6.80 -26.79
N ARG A 959 24.57 6.66 -28.10
CA ARG A 959 24.35 5.43 -28.87
C ARG A 959 25.56 5.05 -29.71
N TRP A 960 25.58 3.81 -30.11
CA TRP A 960 26.51 3.36 -31.13
C TRP A 960 26.13 3.94 -32.51
N THR A 961 27.12 4.45 -33.25
CA THR A 961 26.97 4.87 -34.65
C THR A 961 28.17 4.36 -35.47
N VAL A 962 28.04 4.36 -36.80
CA VAL A 962 29.13 3.99 -37.69
C VAL A 962 30.32 4.95 -37.56
N GLU A 963 30.04 6.23 -37.30
CA GLU A 963 31.06 7.26 -37.10
C GLU A 963 31.70 7.20 -35.70
N ASN A 964 30.97 6.68 -34.68
CA ASN A 964 31.46 6.47 -33.33
C ASN A 964 31.15 5.06 -32.85
N PRO A 965 31.93 4.04 -33.27
CA PRO A 965 31.68 2.64 -32.96
C PRO A 965 32.14 2.25 -31.55
N SER A 966 31.68 3.02 -30.53
CA SER A 966 32.08 2.82 -29.13
C SER A 966 31.32 1.66 -28.49
N GLN A 967 32.03 0.88 -27.66
CA GLN A 967 31.43 -0.13 -26.79
C GLN A 967 30.86 0.50 -25.50
N ASP A 968 31.28 1.72 -25.18
CA ASP A 968 30.85 2.45 -23.99
C ASP A 968 29.77 3.47 -24.35
N VAL A 969 28.57 2.96 -24.67
CA VAL A 969 27.39 3.75 -25.03
C VAL A 969 26.17 3.22 -24.27
N TYR A 970 25.15 4.08 -24.12
CA TYR A 970 23.93 3.71 -23.43
C TYR A 970 22.98 2.89 -24.30
N TYR A 971 22.93 3.17 -25.62
CA TYR A 971 22.11 2.45 -26.57
C TYR A 971 22.97 1.74 -27.63
N PRO A 972 22.57 0.52 -28.06
CA PRO A 972 23.14 -0.09 -29.25
C PRO A 972 22.80 0.70 -30.50
N ARG A 973 23.18 0.22 -31.67
CA ARG A 973 22.79 0.77 -32.96
C ARG A 973 21.27 0.90 -33.07
N LEU A 974 20.78 2.04 -33.49
CA LEU A 974 19.38 2.24 -33.76
C LEU A 974 18.98 1.61 -35.10
N THR A 975 17.81 1.00 -35.13
CA THR A 975 17.24 0.39 -36.34
C THR A 975 15.84 0.92 -36.61
N TRP A 976 15.44 0.82 -37.88
CA TRP A 976 14.10 1.18 -38.31
C TRP A 976 13.36 -0.05 -38.79
N GLY A 977 12.12 -0.25 -38.35
CA GLY A 977 11.24 -1.31 -38.83
C GLY A 977 11.51 -2.68 -38.24
N LYS A 978 11.21 -3.74 -38.97
CA LYS A 978 11.20 -5.11 -38.48
C LYS A 978 12.55 -5.71 -38.10
N ALA A 979 13.66 -5.04 -38.40
CA ALA A 979 15.02 -5.53 -38.09
C ALA A 979 15.44 -5.49 -36.62
N ARG A 980 14.60 -5.33 -35.76
CA ARG A 980 14.52 -4.72 -34.48
C ARG A 980 14.48 -5.62 -33.25
N ILE A 981 14.20 -6.89 -33.46
CA ILE A 981 13.89 -7.84 -32.39
C ILE A 981 15.02 -7.97 -31.36
N MET A 982 16.24 -7.64 -31.78
CA MET A 982 17.43 -7.76 -30.92
C MET A 982 17.51 -6.70 -29.82
N SER A 983 16.87 -5.57 -30.00
CA SER A 983 16.92 -4.49 -28.99
C SER A 983 15.77 -4.55 -28.00
N GLU A 984 14.64 -5.21 -28.32
CA GLU A 984 13.42 -5.13 -27.53
C GLU A 984 13.15 -6.26 -26.56
N THR A 985 13.42 -7.47 -26.98
CA THR A 985 12.95 -8.63 -26.23
C THR A 985 13.78 -8.84 -24.96
N LEU A 986 14.95 -8.19 -24.85
CA LEU A 986 15.99 -8.71 -24.00
C LEU A 986 16.82 -7.64 -23.27
N HIS A 987 16.27 -6.47 -23.07
CA HIS A 987 16.93 -5.36 -22.34
C HIS A 987 17.18 -5.63 -20.85
N GLY A 988 17.55 -6.85 -20.54
CA GLY A 988 17.97 -7.15 -19.18
C GLY A 988 19.40 -6.78 -18.88
N GLY A 989 20.21 -6.41 -19.86
CA GLY A 989 21.62 -6.42 -19.65
C GLY A 989 22.44 -5.18 -20.02
N TRP A 990 21.96 -4.33 -20.88
CA TRP A 990 22.80 -3.21 -21.30
C TRP A 990 22.78 -2.07 -20.29
N LYS A 991 23.86 -1.94 -19.51
CA LYS A 991 24.13 -0.93 -18.47
C LYS A 991 22.92 -0.61 -17.56
N THR A 992 22.67 -1.48 -16.59
CA THR A 992 21.79 -1.23 -15.43
C THR A 992 22.42 -0.20 -14.48
#